data_af3875796c25e2a5097ded680066c643
#
_entry.id   af3875796c25e2a5097ded680066c643
#
_cell.length_a   1.000
_cell.length_b   1.000
_cell.length_c   1.000
_cell.angle_alpha   90.00
_cell.angle_beta   90.00
_cell.angle_gamma   90.00
#
_symmetry.space_group_name_H-M   'P 1'
#
loop_
_entity.id
_entity.type
_entity.pdbx_description
1 polymer ?
#
loop_
_entity_poly.entity_id
_entity_poly.type
_entity_poly.pdbx_seq_one_letter_code
_entity_poly.pdbx_strand_id
1 'polypeptide(L)'
;MKKCILLMAAVLCTAAGAAELVIADKGKSDYQIVVPDPGTNKTLDKYVALGGEVIQTALKKAAGVNLPLVTESKKLPGKPAIYVGNVKALAKAGLSSKDFELWEHAIALKGKDIFCYGKDLGNPYKKSNLFPALRYPDYFIHYAPGSLKSACTFTEKFLNTRFVIPKHNAYGQHDGIRTRPQKRVAVPEKFSWRRKARFRQMCDMGGILYSLANDFYFGYGEGYSVHYHISAIPQDKYFPTHPEYFALLNGKRFYHAATALYGARPQYCLSNPEVQDLIYKNALLRADLGYKVVEFGQTDGFIGCQCEPCKKMYNTSDWGEKLWRLHADMAARLEKDRPGVIPAIACYGPTHKVPQSFRKFATKKMIIDVAPATKKLIAEWKKFNVTGMAAWTYYFGSYKASSYAPSADFAFLKNELKWMRTTPVTYLYNCGIRVAPALNGPWVYAYGKFGQDPDLSAGQLLKDYCLFVYGDKAAPAMEKFFKLLDDRSRLVPVNGEVDFNDFGKKRQMADEVWYKRYTPAVLAELKKYFAQAEKVWIESDHTKRLRLEFAYLCLTADVNNASCALKEANSRANRLKLADAIDKREAYLKTLVIRNGGVQGAFDFSRMSNLRAGGSMGGLFGGAFNSDPQILRQDKKSLELVKVKDFSDPAWAKIPAQKLIPLKKTYPAADASFKAAFTDKALLLVCEAPLAKAPATPAPPRDSTALWRDAVWEIFVANGINRCQLVFSAAPGSAFDSSINANNKANVKWRGDWSHKDTVKDNRWRSEVTIPLRGTIGKVPAQGEPLQMQVAFSTPGAAALYAWNLPLSGYFSDITGFGNIRFGARPAGGRIIDINGDFSKRKVWVASPPKVKVEYIELNGKPAVKFGYEKLPWGALRCGVITALGDDEEAVFTVTIRGKGKGSLGVGWQNIAGRFVINGLSSTKFELSDKPRTVTNVIRLSPVEIQKGAALFYPNIFIAAPGGEAIVEKAELKVRLKR
;
A
#
# COMPACT_ATOMS: atom_id res chain seq x y z
N MET A 1 36.04 15.44 31.50
CA MET A 1 36.91 15.19 30.36
C MET A 1 38.19 14.51 30.85
N LYS A 2 38.30 13.19 30.76
CA LYS A 2 39.43 12.28 30.98
C LYS A 2 38.84 10.98 31.49
N LYS A 3 38.36 10.11 30.56
CA LYS A 3 38.09 8.69 30.70
C LYS A 3 37.14 8.23 29.55
N CYS A 4 37.60 8.33 28.31
CA CYS A 4 36.99 7.66 27.13
C CYS A 4 38.02 7.64 25.97
N ILE A 5 39.24 7.44 26.27
CA ILE A 5 40.30 7.14 25.28
C ILE A 5 41.05 5.94 25.83
N LEU A 6 40.43 4.77 25.72
CA LEU A 6 41.12 3.49 25.94
C LEU A 6 40.17 2.36 25.58
N LEU A 7 39.98 2.13 24.29
CA LEU A 7 39.51 0.85 23.72
C LEU A 7 39.49 0.87 22.18
N MET A 8 40.55 1.43 21.61
CA MET A 8 40.83 1.29 20.16
C MET A 8 42.32 1.00 19.90
N ALA A 9 42.90 0.24 20.79
CA ALA A 9 44.26 -0.24 20.60
C ALA A 9 44.37 -1.56 21.32
N ALA A 10 43.88 -2.64 20.77
CA ALA A 10 44.29 -4.00 21.10
C ALA A 10 43.49 -4.98 20.24
N VAL A 11 43.82 -5.17 19.00
CA VAL A 11 43.83 -6.48 18.34
C VAL A 11 44.82 -6.42 17.17
N LEU A 12 45.99 -5.96 17.45
CA LEU A 12 47.18 -6.49 16.81
C LEU A 12 47.82 -7.46 17.82
N CYS A 13 47.04 -8.42 18.27
CA CYS A 13 47.62 -9.66 18.73
C CYS A 13 48.20 -10.31 17.48
N THR A 14 49.50 -10.33 17.41
CA THR A 14 50.31 -11.34 16.73
C THR A 14 49.63 -12.67 16.99
N ALA A 15 48.83 -13.14 16.03
CA ALA A 15 48.33 -14.53 16.05
C ALA A 15 49.58 -15.39 15.87
N ALA A 16 50.06 -15.94 16.98
CA ALA A 16 50.74 -17.23 16.97
C ALA A 16 49.75 -18.12 16.24
N GLY A 17 50.09 -18.57 15.00
CA GLY A 17 49.15 -19.19 14.07
C GLY A 17 48.44 -20.36 14.73
N ALA A 18 47.13 -20.22 14.99
CA ALA A 18 46.35 -21.38 15.39
C ALA A 18 46.57 -22.44 14.31
N ALA A 19 47.01 -23.63 14.76
CA ALA A 19 47.28 -24.70 13.82
C ALA A 19 46.04 -24.98 12.97
N GLU A 20 46.21 -25.00 11.67
CA GLU A 20 45.13 -25.14 10.69
C GLU A 20 45.26 -26.44 9.90
N LEU A 21 44.17 -27.15 9.80
CA LEU A 21 44.07 -28.31 8.93
C LEU A 21 43.79 -27.84 7.50
N VAL A 22 44.72 -28.08 6.60
CA VAL A 22 44.56 -27.70 5.18
C VAL A 22 43.73 -28.76 4.47
N ILE A 23 42.61 -28.32 3.85
CA ILE A 23 41.73 -29.16 3.05
C ILE A 23 42.15 -29.13 1.57
N ALA A 24 42.50 -27.95 1.07
CA ALA A 24 42.98 -27.74 -0.30
C ALA A 24 44.00 -26.60 -0.36
N ASP A 25 45.04 -26.76 -1.14
CA ASP A 25 46.04 -25.73 -1.40
C ASP A 25 46.52 -25.82 -2.85
N LYS A 26 46.57 -24.66 -3.55
CA LYS A 26 47.08 -24.55 -4.92
C LYS A 26 46.54 -25.61 -5.90
N GLY A 27 45.25 -25.94 -5.80
CA GLY A 27 44.57 -26.88 -6.70
C GLY A 27 44.79 -28.38 -6.31
N LYS A 28 45.38 -28.67 -5.17
CA LYS A 28 45.62 -30.05 -4.68
C LYS A 28 44.87 -30.29 -3.36
N SER A 29 44.47 -31.59 -3.15
CA SER A 29 43.83 -32.04 -1.92
C SER A 29 43.88 -33.57 -1.87
N ASP A 30 44.07 -34.12 -0.66
CA ASP A 30 44.01 -35.56 -0.40
C ASP A 30 42.65 -36.00 0.12
N TYR A 31 41.73 -35.11 0.30
CA TYR A 31 40.40 -35.34 0.88
C TYR A 31 39.46 -36.08 -0.08
N GLN A 32 38.44 -36.69 0.50
CA GLN A 32 37.25 -37.20 -0.15
C GLN A 32 36.00 -36.67 0.55
N ILE A 33 34.85 -36.68 -0.09
CA ILE A 33 33.56 -36.37 0.52
C ILE A 33 32.79 -37.68 0.68
N VAL A 34 32.29 -37.93 1.87
CA VAL A 34 31.61 -39.17 2.23
C VAL A 34 30.22 -38.90 2.73
N VAL A 35 29.22 -39.52 2.09
CA VAL A 35 27.81 -39.48 2.47
C VAL A 35 27.36 -40.86 2.97
N PRO A 36 26.25 -40.96 3.73
CA PRO A 36 25.71 -42.27 4.13
C PRO A 36 25.36 -43.13 2.93
N ASP A 37 25.40 -44.43 3.12
CA ASP A 37 24.81 -45.37 2.18
C ASP A 37 23.29 -45.11 2.09
N PRO A 38 22.66 -45.34 0.91
CA PRO A 38 21.23 -45.10 0.75
C PRO A 38 20.40 -45.89 1.74
N GLY A 39 19.54 -45.23 2.45
CA GLY A 39 18.59 -45.81 3.40
C GLY A 39 17.22 -46.11 2.76
N THR A 40 16.24 -46.28 3.63
CA THR A 40 14.84 -46.55 3.22
C THR A 40 14.10 -45.29 2.71
N ASN A 41 14.57 -44.12 3.10
CA ASN A 41 13.95 -42.82 2.68
C ASN A 41 14.74 -42.18 1.55
N LYS A 42 14.46 -42.64 0.30
CA LYS A 42 15.16 -42.19 -0.89
C LYS A 42 15.17 -40.64 -1.11
N THR A 43 14.17 -39.95 -0.63
CA THR A 43 14.10 -38.48 -0.77
C THR A 43 15.01 -37.78 0.22
N LEU A 44 15.02 -38.23 1.45
CA LEU A 44 15.96 -37.70 2.47
C LEU A 44 17.41 -38.01 2.09
N ASP A 45 17.69 -39.24 1.60
CA ASP A 45 19.01 -39.64 1.11
C ASP A 45 19.50 -38.70 -0.01
N LYS A 46 18.61 -38.32 -0.97
CA LYS A 46 18.94 -37.34 -2.01
C LYS A 46 19.31 -35.97 -1.42
N TYR A 47 18.61 -35.50 -0.38
CA TYR A 47 18.94 -34.23 0.26
C TYR A 47 20.28 -34.28 1.00
N VAL A 48 20.60 -35.37 1.64
CA VAL A 48 21.90 -35.55 2.32
C VAL A 48 23.02 -35.64 1.29
N ALA A 49 22.83 -36.39 0.20
CA ALA A 49 23.78 -36.48 -0.91
C ALA A 49 24.02 -35.12 -1.57
N LEU A 50 22.97 -34.33 -1.75
CA LEU A 50 23.08 -32.96 -2.26
C LEU A 50 24.01 -32.08 -1.38
N GLY A 51 24.09 -32.34 -0.08
CA GLY A 51 25.06 -31.67 0.81
C GLY A 51 26.50 -31.97 0.42
N GLY A 52 26.80 -33.20 0.05
CA GLY A 52 28.11 -33.59 -0.51
C GLY A 52 28.40 -32.90 -1.84
N GLU A 53 27.41 -32.86 -2.77
CA GLU A 53 27.53 -32.17 -4.06
C GLU A 53 27.75 -30.66 -3.92
N VAL A 54 27.12 -30.02 -2.94
CA VAL A 54 27.31 -28.60 -2.64
C VAL A 54 28.75 -28.33 -2.21
N ILE A 55 29.30 -29.14 -1.30
CA ILE A 55 30.71 -29.00 -0.87
C ILE A 55 31.66 -29.26 -2.03
N GLN A 56 31.43 -30.31 -2.82
CA GLN A 56 32.26 -30.65 -3.99
C GLN A 56 32.28 -29.48 -5.01
N THR A 57 31.10 -28.97 -5.35
CA THR A 57 30.96 -27.85 -6.27
C THR A 57 31.61 -26.57 -5.74
N ALA A 58 31.47 -26.29 -4.45
CA ALA A 58 32.08 -25.13 -3.82
C ALA A 58 33.62 -25.25 -3.79
N LEU A 59 34.17 -26.39 -3.47
CA LEU A 59 35.61 -26.65 -3.51
C LEU A 59 36.20 -26.50 -4.91
N LYS A 60 35.49 -27.04 -5.93
CA LYS A 60 35.89 -26.91 -7.33
C LYS A 60 35.95 -25.43 -7.74
N LYS A 61 34.95 -24.62 -7.37
CA LYS A 61 34.91 -23.20 -7.68
C LYS A 61 35.89 -22.37 -6.84
N ALA A 62 36.05 -22.70 -5.55
CA ALA A 62 36.91 -21.96 -4.66
C ALA A 62 38.40 -22.26 -4.91
N ALA A 63 38.79 -23.51 -4.93
CA ALA A 63 40.19 -23.93 -4.92
C ALA A 63 40.60 -24.73 -6.16
N GLY A 64 39.73 -24.94 -7.15
CA GLY A 64 40.04 -25.75 -8.35
C GLY A 64 40.09 -27.27 -8.10
N VAL A 65 39.62 -27.73 -6.94
CA VAL A 65 39.74 -29.13 -6.53
C VAL A 65 38.42 -29.85 -6.70
N ASN A 66 38.43 -30.98 -7.43
CA ASN A 66 37.27 -31.86 -7.56
C ASN A 66 37.46 -33.13 -6.73
N LEU A 67 36.94 -33.12 -5.49
CA LEU A 67 37.07 -34.26 -4.57
C LEU A 67 36.18 -35.43 -5.01
N PRO A 68 36.60 -36.67 -4.81
CA PRO A 68 35.70 -37.82 -4.91
C PRO A 68 34.53 -37.70 -3.96
N LEU A 69 33.32 -37.90 -4.45
CA LEU A 69 32.09 -37.99 -3.64
C LEU A 69 31.63 -39.44 -3.66
N VAL A 70 31.70 -40.12 -2.50
CA VAL A 70 31.42 -41.52 -2.36
C VAL A 70 30.47 -41.81 -1.19
N THR A 71 29.83 -42.96 -1.21
CA THR A 71 29.08 -43.46 -0.07
C THR A 71 30.01 -44.03 1.01
N GLU A 72 29.53 -44.19 2.23
CA GLU A 72 30.36 -44.65 3.35
C GLU A 72 30.96 -46.04 3.12
N SER A 73 30.21 -46.97 2.49
CA SER A 73 30.69 -48.29 2.10
C SER A 73 31.78 -48.29 1.03
N LYS A 74 31.86 -47.19 0.24
CA LYS A 74 32.84 -47.00 -0.85
C LYS A 74 33.92 -45.99 -0.47
N LYS A 75 34.11 -45.71 0.82
CA LYS A 75 35.14 -44.77 1.31
C LYS A 75 36.53 -45.26 0.89
N LEU A 76 37.32 -44.35 0.30
CA LEU A 76 38.69 -44.65 -0.10
C LEU A 76 39.61 -44.80 1.12
N PRO A 77 40.38 -45.91 1.21
CA PRO A 77 41.29 -46.16 2.34
C PRO A 77 42.38 -45.06 2.46
N GLY A 78 42.81 -44.77 3.69
CA GLY A 78 43.92 -43.83 3.97
C GLY A 78 43.67 -42.36 3.71
N LYS A 79 42.57 -41.99 3.04
CA LYS A 79 42.25 -40.58 2.75
C LYS A 79 41.40 -39.96 3.86
N PRO A 80 41.73 -38.74 4.32
CA PRO A 80 40.84 -37.97 5.21
C PRO A 80 39.53 -37.64 4.50
N ALA A 81 38.47 -37.46 5.29
CA ALA A 81 37.13 -37.25 4.71
C ALA A 81 36.41 -36.03 5.26
N ILE A 82 35.61 -35.42 4.39
CA ILE A 82 34.53 -34.52 4.79
C ILE A 82 33.24 -35.35 4.74
N TYR A 83 32.79 -35.76 5.93
CA TYR A 83 31.56 -36.51 6.09
C TYR A 83 30.35 -35.58 6.11
N VAL A 84 29.32 -35.91 5.35
CA VAL A 84 28.05 -35.20 5.32
C VAL A 84 26.94 -36.17 5.66
N GLY A 85 26.23 -35.90 6.74
CA GLY A 85 25.14 -36.75 7.21
C GLY A 85 25.47 -37.62 8.42
N ASN A 86 24.49 -38.42 8.81
CA ASN A 86 24.59 -39.31 9.96
C ASN A 86 25.24 -40.65 9.55
N VAL A 87 26.50 -40.59 9.18
CA VAL A 87 27.33 -41.75 8.83
C VAL A 87 27.69 -42.58 10.07
N LYS A 88 28.06 -43.87 9.91
CA LYS A 88 28.55 -44.73 11.03
C LYS A 88 29.82 -44.18 11.64
N ALA A 89 30.66 -43.53 10.84
CA ALA A 89 31.88 -42.86 11.31
C ALA A 89 31.60 -41.74 12.32
N LEU A 90 30.42 -41.08 12.27
CA LEU A 90 30.01 -40.04 13.22
C LEU A 90 29.98 -40.60 14.66
N ALA A 91 29.35 -41.76 14.89
CA ALA A 91 29.28 -42.41 16.21
C ALA A 91 30.67 -42.86 16.68
N LYS A 92 31.51 -43.41 15.77
CA LYS A 92 32.89 -43.78 16.08
C LYS A 92 33.75 -42.59 16.51
N ALA A 93 33.45 -41.39 16.03
CA ALA A 93 34.10 -40.14 16.41
C ALA A 93 33.56 -39.54 17.73
N GLY A 94 32.60 -40.21 18.39
CA GLY A 94 31.95 -39.73 19.62
C GLY A 94 30.98 -38.57 19.35
N LEU A 95 30.42 -38.46 18.14
CA LEU A 95 29.50 -37.44 17.76
C LEU A 95 28.09 -38.00 17.51
N SER A 96 27.07 -37.23 17.78
CA SER A 96 25.66 -37.63 17.57
C SER A 96 24.78 -36.44 17.28
N SER A 97 23.79 -36.66 16.42
CA SER A 97 22.68 -35.73 16.21
C SER A 97 21.36 -36.19 16.84
N LYS A 98 21.39 -37.28 17.67
CA LYS A 98 20.17 -37.88 18.23
C LYS A 98 19.35 -36.87 19.03
N ASP A 99 20.01 -36.08 19.87
CA ASP A 99 19.39 -35.10 20.75
C ASP A 99 19.26 -33.71 20.15
N PHE A 100 19.55 -33.58 18.86
CA PHE A 100 19.40 -32.31 18.15
C PHE A 100 17.91 -31.97 17.99
N GLU A 101 17.63 -30.69 18.14
CA GLU A 101 16.31 -30.16 17.84
C GLU A 101 16.09 -29.97 16.32
N LEU A 102 14.87 -29.66 15.94
CA LEU A 102 14.54 -29.37 14.55
C LEU A 102 15.45 -28.25 13.99
N TRP A 103 16.03 -28.50 12.83
CA TRP A 103 16.96 -27.59 12.12
C TRP A 103 18.31 -27.39 12.83
N GLU A 104 18.55 -28.07 13.92
CA GLU A 104 19.85 -28.05 14.61
C GLU A 104 20.89 -28.81 13.83
N HIS A 105 22.09 -28.24 13.70
CA HIS A 105 23.17 -28.79 12.92
C HIS A 105 24.53 -28.38 13.48
N ALA A 106 25.55 -29.13 13.13
CA ALA A 106 26.90 -28.96 13.65
C ALA A 106 27.97 -29.27 12.61
N ILE A 107 29.12 -28.68 12.80
CA ILE A 107 30.37 -28.99 12.10
C ILE A 107 31.40 -29.28 13.15
N ALA A 108 32.07 -30.43 13.07
CA ALA A 108 33.12 -30.82 14.01
C ALA A 108 34.31 -31.36 13.26
N LEU A 109 35.50 -31.01 13.73
CA LEU A 109 36.76 -31.62 13.31
C LEU A 109 37.20 -32.65 14.33
N LYS A 110 37.54 -33.88 13.89
CA LYS A 110 38.09 -34.96 14.67
C LYS A 110 39.30 -35.56 13.95
N GLY A 111 40.48 -35.32 14.50
CA GLY A 111 41.71 -35.66 13.79
C GLY A 111 41.81 -34.87 12.49
N LYS A 112 41.90 -35.59 11.34
CA LYS A 112 41.88 -35.00 10.01
C LYS A 112 40.49 -35.03 9.38
N ASP A 113 39.50 -35.65 10.01
CA ASP A 113 38.16 -35.81 9.45
C ASP A 113 37.22 -34.68 9.90
N ILE A 114 36.44 -34.17 8.95
CA ILE A 114 35.44 -33.10 9.13
C ILE A 114 34.06 -33.72 9.06
N PHE A 115 33.20 -33.44 10.03
CA PHE A 115 31.81 -33.90 10.08
C PHE A 115 30.84 -32.76 9.96
N CYS A 116 30.01 -32.77 8.91
CA CYS A 116 28.87 -31.87 8.68
C CYS A 116 27.60 -32.69 8.94
N TYR A 117 26.93 -32.49 10.07
CA TYR A 117 25.81 -33.31 10.49
C TYR A 117 24.70 -32.50 11.15
N GLY A 118 23.50 -33.06 11.20
CA GLY A 118 22.34 -32.36 11.73
C GLY A 118 21.17 -33.29 12.01
N LYS A 119 20.06 -32.73 12.47
CA LYS A 119 18.82 -33.48 12.63
C LYS A 119 18.21 -33.74 11.26
N ASP A 120 18.31 -34.98 10.81
CA ASP A 120 17.72 -35.44 9.56
C ASP A 120 16.40 -36.15 9.82
N LEU A 121 15.31 -35.62 9.28
CA LEU A 121 13.97 -36.18 9.44
C LEU A 121 13.32 -36.38 8.06
N GLY A 122 12.75 -37.58 7.88
CA GLY A 122 11.99 -37.93 6.71
C GLY A 122 10.54 -37.40 6.76
N ASN A 123 9.77 -37.70 5.72
CA ASN A 123 8.36 -37.26 5.63
C ASN A 123 7.55 -37.81 6.84
N PRO A 124 6.96 -36.92 7.65
CA PRO A 124 6.15 -37.32 8.79
C PRO A 124 4.74 -37.81 8.43
N TYR A 125 4.31 -37.58 7.21
CA TYR A 125 2.94 -37.81 6.83
C TYR A 125 2.69 -39.19 6.24
N LYS A 126 1.56 -39.76 6.60
CA LYS A 126 1.05 -40.95 5.94
C LYS A 126 0.53 -40.57 4.54
N LYS A 127 0.78 -41.43 3.55
CA LYS A 127 0.16 -41.27 2.22
C LYS A 127 -1.35 -41.21 2.35
N SER A 128 -1.97 -40.20 1.76
CA SER A 128 -3.42 -40.06 1.70
C SER A 128 -3.82 -39.49 0.34
N ASN A 129 -4.80 -40.10 -0.30
CA ASN A 129 -5.46 -39.59 -1.51
C ASN A 129 -6.43 -38.45 -1.19
N LEU A 130 -6.66 -38.13 0.09
CA LEU A 130 -7.64 -37.14 0.54
C LEU A 130 -7.16 -35.70 0.43
N PHE A 131 -5.86 -35.49 0.24
CA PHE A 131 -5.28 -34.19 -0.07
C PHE A 131 -4.45 -34.26 -1.35
N PRO A 132 -5.08 -34.44 -2.52
CA PRO A 132 -4.35 -34.35 -3.80
C PRO A 132 -3.76 -32.96 -4.04
N ALA A 133 -4.11 -32.00 -3.22
CA ALA A 133 -3.70 -30.63 -3.30
C ALA A 133 -2.92 -30.15 -2.06
N LEU A 134 -2.09 -30.94 -1.42
CA LEU A 134 -0.89 -30.36 -0.88
C LEU A 134 -0.11 -29.88 -2.10
N ARG A 135 -0.36 -28.63 -2.53
CA ARG A 135 0.18 -27.96 -3.72
C ARG A 135 1.69 -27.82 -3.71
N TYR A 136 2.34 -28.47 -2.80
CA TYR A 136 3.77 -28.43 -2.57
C TYR A 136 4.31 -29.86 -2.36
N PRO A 137 4.28 -30.72 -3.41
CA PRO A 137 4.67 -32.13 -3.26
C PRO A 137 6.13 -32.33 -2.86
N ASP A 138 7.01 -31.34 -3.04
CA ASP A 138 8.45 -31.47 -2.87
C ASP A 138 9.06 -30.46 -1.88
N TYR A 139 8.26 -29.91 -0.96
CA TYR A 139 8.72 -28.88 -0.06
C TYR A 139 9.15 -29.39 1.31
N PHE A 140 9.94 -28.55 1.98
CA PHE A 140 10.51 -28.70 3.30
C PHE A 140 9.54 -29.04 4.44
N ILE A 141 8.22 -28.89 4.25
CA ILE A 141 7.23 -29.32 5.24
C ILE A 141 7.34 -30.81 5.55
N HIS A 142 7.85 -31.58 4.59
CA HIS A 142 7.91 -33.03 4.68
C HIS A 142 9.28 -33.58 5.06
N TYR A 143 10.31 -32.73 5.02
CA TYR A 143 11.69 -33.15 5.26
C TYR A 143 12.44 -32.05 6.01
N ALA A 144 13.26 -32.47 6.97
CA ALA A 144 14.20 -31.59 7.65
C ALA A 144 15.63 -32.13 7.49
N PRO A 145 16.32 -31.84 6.38
CA PRO A 145 17.66 -32.30 6.12
C PRO A 145 18.69 -31.40 6.82
N GLY A 146 18.88 -31.61 8.16
CA GLY A 146 19.82 -30.85 8.97
C GLY A 146 21.26 -31.00 8.52
N SER A 147 21.62 -32.16 7.99
CA SER A 147 22.96 -32.41 7.45
C SER A 147 23.25 -31.59 6.19
N LEU A 148 22.27 -31.42 5.28
CA LEU A 148 22.39 -30.52 4.14
C LEU A 148 22.57 -29.06 4.61
N LYS A 149 21.83 -28.65 5.64
CA LYS A 149 22.00 -27.34 6.26
C LYS A 149 23.41 -27.15 6.83
N SER A 150 23.96 -28.16 7.45
CA SER A 150 25.34 -28.17 7.91
C SER A 150 26.35 -28.00 6.77
N ALA A 151 26.16 -28.72 5.68
CA ALA A 151 26.99 -28.58 4.48
C ALA A 151 26.95 -27.16 3.89
N CYS A 152 25.75 -26.53 3.80
CA CYS A 152 25.64 -25.12 3.41
C CYS A 152 26.43 -24.22 4.36
N THR A 153 26.33 -24.42 5.66
CA THR A 153 27.07 -23.63 6.66
C THR A 153 28.59 -23.84 6.54
N PHE A 154 29.04 -25.04 6.26
CA PHE A 154 30.46 -25.35 6.01
C PHE A 154 30.99 -24.56 4.81
N THR A 155 30.23 -24.55 3.70
CA THR A 155 30.64 -23.81 2.50
C THR A 155 30.67 -22.32 2.72
N GLU A 156 29.73 -21.75 3.50
CA GLU A 156 29.75 -20.31 3.85
C GLU A 156 30.94 -19.94 4.74
N LYS A 157 31.30 -20.81 5.70
CA LYS A 157 32.39 -20.56 6.66
C LYS A 157 33.78 -20.70 6.05
N PHE A 158 33.98 -21.72 5.21
CA PHE A 158 35.33 -22.13 4.79
C PHE A 158 35.58 -22.06 3.28
N LEU A 159 34.54 -22.01 2.46
CA LEU A 159 34.69 -22.10 1.01
C LEU A 159 34.29 -20.80 0.27
N ASN A 160 34.32 -19.68 0.98
CA ASN A 160 33.99 -18.37 0.41
C ASN A 160 32.71 -18.41 -0.47
N THR A 161 31.69 -19.08 0.05
CA THR A 161 30.42 -19.33 -0.66
C THR A 161 29.30 -18.52 -0.01
N ARG A 162 28.36 -18.01 -0.82
CA ARG A 162 27.13 -17.38 -0.34
C ARG A 162 25.92 -17.88 -1.15
N PHE A 163 24.80 -18.00 -0.45
CA PHE A 163 23.50 -18.35 -1.02
C PHE A 163 22.67 -17.06 -1.08
N VAL A 164 22.86 -16.29 -2.14
CA VAL A 164 22.36 -14.89 -2.23
C VAL A 164 21.15 -14.71 -3.12
N ILE A 165 20.86 -15.67 -4.02
CA ILE A 165 19.74 -15.59 -4.94
C ILE A 165 18.82 -16.79 -4.73
N PRO A 166 17.54 -16.60 -4.38
CA PRO A 166 16.61 -17.71 -4.24
C PRO A 166 16.33 -18.36 -5.60
N LYS A 167 16.29 -19.71 -5.61
CA LYS A 167 15.78 -20.46 -6.77
C LYS A 167 14.27 -20.31 -6.80
N HIS A 168 13.76 -19.56 -7.76
CA HIS A 168 12.33 -19.38 -7.96
C HIS A 168 11.99 -19.73 -9.40
N ASN A 169 10.82 -20.31 -9.67
CA ASN A 169 10.36 -20.60 -11.05
C ASN A 169 10.41 -19.35 -11.93
N ALA A 170 10.39 -18.22 -11.31
CA ALA A 170 10.50 -16.92 -11.91
C ALA A 170 11.94 -16.48 -12.23
N TYR A 171 13.00 -17.16 -11.80
CA TYR A 171 14.41 -16.79 -12.01
C TYR A 171 15.18 -17.79 -12.86
N GLY A 172 14.50 -18.67 -13.57
CA GLY A 172 15.17 -19.75 -14.25
C GLY A 172 15.70 -20.83 -13.29
N GLN A 173 16.53 -21.73 -13.80
CA GLN A 173 17.00 -22.90 -13.05
C GLN A 173 18.29 -22.66 -12.24
N HIS A 174 18.80 -21.43 -12.16
CA HIS A 174 20.06 -21.17 -11.47
C HIS A 174 19.89 -21.15 -9.96
N ASP A 175 20.75 -21.89 -9.28
CA ASP A 175 20.73 -22.14 -7.85
C ASP A 175 21.23 -20.97 -6.99
N GLY A 176 21.55 -19.84 -7.53
CA GLY A 176 21.98 -18.64 -6.82
C GLY A 176 23.17 -18.77 -5.88
N ILE A 177 23.85 -19.94 -5.90
CA ILE A 177 25.05 -20.19 -5.14
C ILE A 177 26.21 -19.45 -5.81
N ARG A 178 26.91 -18.65 -5.05
CA ARG A 178 28.08 -17.92 -5.50
C ARG A 178 29.27 -18.29 -4.65
N THR A 179 30.31 -18.80 -5.28
CA THR A 179 31.60 -19.13 -4.65
C THR A 179 32.69 -18.28 -5.30
N ARG A 180 33.50 -17.64 -4.49
CA ARG A 180 34.64 -16.84 -4.93
C ARG A 180 35.93 -17.65 -4.79
N PRO A 181 36.88 -17.53 -5.74
CA PRO A 181 38.15 -18.20 -5.65
C PRO A 181 38.93 -17.86 -4.38
N GLN A 182 39.66 -18.87 -3.88
CA GLN A 182 40.62 -18.71 -2.80
C GLN A 182 41.75 -19.73 -2.98
N LYS A 183 43.01 -19.35 -2.78
CA LYS A 183 44.17 -20.18 -3.07
C LYS A 183 44.31 -21.35 -2.12
N ARG A 184 43.85 -21.17 -0.87
CA ARG A 184 43.98 -22.12 0.22
C ARG A 184 42.66 -22.25 0.99
N VAL A 185 42.25 -23.47 1.28
CA VAL A 185 41.10 -23.80 2.13
C VAL A 185 41.62 -24.52 3.38
N ALA A 186 41.35 -23.96 4.53
CA ALA A 186 41.76 -24.53 5.81
C ALA A 186 40.68 -24.39 6.88
N VAL A 187 40.70 -25.24 7.86
CA VAL A 187 39.84 -25.23 9.05
C VAL A 187 40.72 -25.24 10.29
N PRO A 188 40.42 -24.45 11.35
CA PRO A 188 41.18 -24.52 12.63
C PRO A 188 41.21 -25.93 13.22
N GLU A 189 42.37 -26.40 13.70
CA GLU A 189 42.56 -27.79 14.14
C GLU A 189 41.64 -28.26 15.29
N LYS A 190 41.10 -27.33 16.06
CA LYS A 190 40.17 -27.63 17.15
C LYS A 190 38.77 -27.09 16.87
N PHE A 191 38.36 -27.08 15.60
CA PHE A 191 37.07 -26.51 15.24
C PHE A 191 35.90 -27.40 15.65
N SER A 192 35.00 -26.81 16.41
CA SER A 192 33.68 -27.37 16.72
C SER A 192 32.66 -26.25 16.75
N TRP A 193 31.59 -26.42 16.00
CA TRP A 193 30.51 -25.43 15.88
C TRP A 193 29.18 -26.14 15.85
N ARG A 194 28.21 -25.61 16.58
CA ARG A 194 26.86 -26.13 16.66
C ARG A 194 25.89 -24.96 16.71
N ARG A 195 24.77 -25.06 16.02
CA ARG A 195 23.72 -24.05 16.05
C ARG A 195 22.32 -24.65 16.07
N LYS A 196 21.54 -24.20 17.05
CA LYS A 196 20.13 -24.44 17.17
C LYS A 196 19.38 -23.32 16.46
N ALA A 197 18.39 -23.65 15.62
CA ALA A 197 17.54 -22.65 15.00
C ALA A 197 16.68 -21.96 16.07
N ARG A 198 16.61 -20.61 16.02
CA ARG A 198 15.75 -19.85 16.95
C ARG A 198 14.28 -19.91 16.56
N PHE A 199 14.01 -19.87 15.28
CA PHE A 199 12.66 -20.00 14.75
C PHE A 199 12.50 -21.39 14.13
N ARG A 200 11.36 -22.04 14.40
CA ARG A 200 11.05 -23.37 13.86
C ARG A 200 10.58 -23.26 12.41
N GLN A 201 10.06 -22.10 12.04
CA GLN A 201 9.63 -21.78 10.69
C GLN A 201 9.99 -20.33 10.37
N MET A 202 10.48 -20.09 9.16
CA MET A 202 10.51 -18.81 8.48
C MET A 202 9.94 -19.03 7.07
N CYS A 203 9.37 -18.01 6.47
CA CYS A 203 8.74 -18.11 5.14
C CYS A 203 9.71 -18.67 4.10
N ASP A 204 9.28 -19.66 3.33
CA ASP A 204 10.05 -20.23 2.22
C ASP A 204 10.24 -19.19 1.09
N MET A 205 11.48 -19.09 0.61
CA MET A 205 11.87 -18.20 -0.48
C MET A 205 12.06 -18.91 -1.83
N GLY A 206 11.82 -20.22 -1.86
CA GLY A 206 12.04 -21.04 -3.06
C GLY A 206 13.49 -21.43 -3.26
N GLY A 207 13.69 -22.75 -3.44
CA GLY A 207 14.98 -23.39 -3.58
C GLY A 207 15.59 -23.82 -2.25
N ILE A 208 15.85 -25.14 -2.17
CA ILE A 208 16.27 -25.76 -0.92
C ILE A 208 17.56 -25.16 -0.36
N LEU A 209 18.55 -24.91 -1.17
CA LEU A 209 19.86 -24.46 -0.72
C LEU A 209 19.83 -23.03 -0.19
N TYR A 210 19.14 -22.11 -0.92
CA TYR A 210 18.94 -20.74 -0.45
C TYR A 210 18.16 -20.73 0.86
N SER A 211 17.08 -21.51 0.93
CA SER A 211 16.22 -21.55 2.10
C SER A 211 16.95 -22.09 3.33
N LEU A 212 17.67 -23.21 3.23
CA LEU A 212 18.40 -23.79 4.36
C LEU A 212 19.56 -22.91 4.82
N ALA A 213 20.32 -22.32 3.89
CA ALA A 213 21.43 -21.42 4.22
C ALA A 213 21.00 -20.13 4.90
N ASN A 214 19.77 -19.66 4.63
CA ASN A 214 19.24 -18.40 5.16
C ASN A 214 18.06 -18.58 6.14
N ASP A 215 17.85 -19.80 6.66
CA ASP A 215 16.78 -20.13 7.61
C ASP A 215 15.35 -19.89 7.11
N PHE A 216 15.13 -19.86 5.80
CA PHE A 216 13.81 -19.81 5.20
C PHE A 216 13.26 -21.22 5.01
N TYR A 217 12.47 -21.71 5.91
CA TYR A 217 11.89 -23.06 5.86
C TYR A 217 10.53 -23.09 6.54
N PHE A 218 9.72 -24.07 6.18
CA PHE A 218 8.46 -24.36 6.87
C PHE A 218 8.68 -25.21 8.12
N GLY A 219 7.76 -25.15 9.05
CA GLY A 219 7.74 -26.03 10.19
C GLY A 219 7.53 -27.48 9.76
N TYR A 220 8.40 -28.39 10.21
CA TYR A 220 8.32 -29.80 9.91
C TYR A 220 7.10 -30.44 10.59
N GLY A 221 6.21 -31.01 9.78
CA GLY A 221 4.98 -31.60 10.30
C GLY A 221 3.97 -30.62 10.87
N GLU A 222 4.11 -29.33 10.58
CA GLU A 222 3.29 -28.27 11.15
C GLU A 222 2.43 -27.65 10.06
N GLY A 223 1.11 -27.86 10.17
CA GLY A 223 0.14 -27.39 9.19
C GLY A 223 -0.54 -26.11 9.64
N TYR A 224 -0.01 -24.94 9.23
CA TYR A 224 -0.69 -23.67 9.36
C TYR A 224 -1.55 -23.38 8.14
N SER A 225 -2.79 -23.01 8.37
CA SER A 225 -3.71 -22.60 7.33
C SER A 225 -4.72 -21.62 7.90
N VAL A 226 -4.44 -20.32 7.74
CA VAL A 226 -5.31 -19.23 8.22
C VAL A 226 -6.77 -19.32 7.73
N HIS A 227 -7.09 -20.17 6.76
CA HIS A 227 -8.42 -20.29 6.17
C HIS A 227 -8.93 -21.72 6.22
N TYR A 228 -8.78 -22.35 7.37
CA TYR A 228 -9.00 -23.76 7.61
C TYR A 228 -10.40 -24.27 7.24
N HIS A 229 -11.46 -23.48 7.50
CA HIS A 229 -12.83 -23.89 7.21
C HIS A 229 -13.07 -24.22 5.74
N ILE A 230 -12.37 -23.56 4.81
CA ILE A 230 -12.50 -23.81 3.37
C ILE A 230 -12.08 -25.24 3.00
N SER A 231 -11.07 -25.77 3.64
CA SER A 231 -10.59 -27.12 3.39
C SER A 231 -11.49 -28.18 4.03
N ALA A 232 -12.15 -27.83 5.13
CA ALA A 232 -13.10 -28.73 5.82
C ALA A 232 -14.41 -28.87 5.04
N ILE A 233 -14.91 -27.77 4.48
CA ILE A 233 -16.21 -27.69 3.80
C ILE A 233 -16.03 -27.02 2.43
N PRO A 234 -15.48 -27.74 1.43
CA PRO A 234 -15.39 -27.23 0.07
C PRO A 234 -16.77 -26.87 -0.49
N GLN A 235 -16.90 -25.62 -0.94
CA GLN A 235 -18.19 -25.07 -1.37
C GLN A 235 -18.80 -25.85 -2.55
N ASP A 236 -17.98 -26.19 -3.53
CA ASP A 236 -18.44 -26.89 -4.74
C ASP A 236 -18.99 -28.28 -4.43
N LYS A 237 -18.52 -28.91 -3.35
CA LYS A 237 -18.97 -30.20 -2.90
C LYS A 237 -20.27 -30.13 -2.12
N TYR A 238 -20.38 -29.17 -1.20
CA TYR A 238 -21.48 -29.18 -0.22
C TYR A 238 -22.64 -28.23 -0.56
N PHE A 239 -22.38 -27.11 -1.23
CA PHE A 239 -23.45 -26.14 -1.49
C PHE A 239 -24.63 -26.69 -2.30
N PRO A 240 -24.44 -27.57 -3.31
CA PRO A 240 -25.55 -28.09 -4.09
C PRO A 240 -26.56 -28.92 -3.28
N THR A 241 -26.10 -29.61 -2.21
CA THR A 241 -26.92 -30.51 -1.39
C THR A 241 -27.18 -29.96 0.01
N HIS A 242 -26.32 -29.07 0.51
CA HIS A 242 -26.37 -28.53 1.86
C HIS A 242 -26.13 -27.00 1.86
N PRO A 243 -27.03 -26.22 1.24
CA PRO A 243 -26.86 -24.75 1.23
C PRO A 243 -26.97 -24.16 2.65
N GLU A 244 -27.60 -24.85 3.60
CA GLU A 244 -27.73 -24.47 5.01
C GLU A 244 -26.38 -24.45 5.76
N TYR A 245 -25.35 -25.11 5.25
CA TYR A 245 -23.99 -25.06 5.80
C TYR A 245 -23.31 -23.70 5.59
N PHE A 246 -23.83 -22.93 4.63
CA PHE A 246 -23.26 -21.62 4.27
C PHE A 246 -24.03 -20.48 4.94
N ALA A 247 -23.32 -19.36 5.17
CA ALA A 247 -23.86 -18.24 5.89
C ALA A 247 -25.13 -17.66 5.23
N LEU A 248 -26.14 -17.36 6.02
CA LEU A 248 -27.29 -16.57 5.59
C LEU A 248 -26.88 -15.10 5.59
N LEU A 249 -26.87 -14.45 4.43
CA LEU A 249 -26.54 -13.05 4.25
C LEU A 249 -27.65 -12.39 3.43
N ASN A 250 -28.24 -11.33 3.98
CA ASN A 250 -29.34 -10.60 3.33
C ASN A 250 -30.48 -11.52 2.82
N GLY A 251 -30.88 -12.48 3.64
CA GLY A 251 -31.97 -13.43 3.37
C GLY A 251 -31.59 -14.56 2.41
N LYS A 252 -30.37 -14.67 1.94
CA LYS A 252 -29.92 -15.73 1.01
C LYS A 252 -28.69 -16.47 1.57
N ARG A 253 -28.61 -17.79 1.27
CA ARG A 253 -27.40 -18.56 1.55
C ARG A 253 -26.30 -18.16 0.62
N PHE A 254 -25.13 -17.88 1.21
CA PHE A 254 -24.01 -17.28 0.49
C PHE A 254 -23.26 -18.29 -0.36
N TYR A 255 -23.29 -18.07 -1.67
CA TYR A 255 -22.47 -18.77 -2.64
C TYR A 255 -21.50 -17.79 -3.30
N HIS A 256 -20.22 -18.12 -3.29
CA HIS A 256 -19.21 -17.30 -3.94
C HIS A 256 -18.88 -17.90 -5.32
N ALA A 257 -19.25 -17.19 -6.38
CA ALA A 257 -19.12 -17.67 -7.76
C ALA A 257 -17.70 -17.63 -8.34
N ALA A 258 -16.71 -17.14 -7.61
CA ALA A 258 -15.35 -17.03 -8.13
C ALA A 258 -14.60 -18.35 -7.99
N THR A 259 -14.22 -18.91 -9.12
CA THR A 259 -13.43 -20.13 -9.26
C THR A 259 -11.92 -19.94 -9.05
N ALA A 260 -11.45 -18.73 -8.74
CA ALA A 260 -10.04 -18.44 -8.56
C ALA A 260 -9.53 -18.95 -7.21
N LEU A 261 -8.39 -19.57 -7.21
CA LEU A 261 -7.71 -20.23 -6.09
C LEU A 261 -7.51 -19.39 -4.82
N TYR A 262 -7.58 -18.05 -4.94
CA TYR A 262 -7.55 -17.08 -3.86
C TYR A 262 -8.80 -16.18 -3.85
N GLY A 263 -9.80 -16.48 -4.66
CA GLY A 263 -11.01 -15.68 -4.82
C GLY A 263 -12.26 -16.27 -4.20
N ALA A 264 -12.30 -17.59 -3.99
CA ALA A 264 -13.43 -18.25 -3.33
C ALA A 264 -13.31 -18.05 -1.82
N ARG A 265 -14.18 -17.23 -1.28
CA ARG A 265 -14.28 -16.95 0.16
C ARG A 265 -15.63 -17.41 0.69
N PRO A 266 -15.89 -18.73 0.72
CA PRO A 266 -17.15 -19.23 1.25
C PRO A 266 -17.29 -18.81 2.71
N GLN A 267 -18.49 -18.45 3.11
CA GLN A 267 -18.83 -18.09 4.48
C GLN A 267 -19.77 -19.14 5.04
N TYR A 268 -19.62 -19.51 6.30
CA TYR A 268 -20.28 -20.68 6.89
C TYR A 268 -21.27 -20.31 7.99
N CYS A 269 -22.28 -21.18 8.18
CA CYS A 269 -23.22 -21.13 9.28
C CYS A 269 -22.65 -21.85 10.50
N LEU A 270 -21.85 -21.14 11.32
CA LEU A 270 -21.10 -21.75 12.41
C LEU A 270 -21.94 -22.22 13.61
N SER A 271 -23.22 -21.89 13.67
CA SER A 271 -24.16 -22.48 14.65
C SER A 271 -24.72 -23.82 14.21
N ASN A 272 -24.53 -24.22 12.94
CA ASN A 272 -24.94 -25.51 12.45
C ASN A 272 -23.99 -26.60 13.01
N PRO A 273 -24.54 -27.62 13.75
CA PRO A 273 -23.70 -28.64 14.37
C PRO A 273 -22.98 -29.54 13.37
N GLU A 274 -23.52 -29.77 12.19
CA GLU A 274 -22.88 -30.56 11.12
C GLU A 274 -21.70 -29.82 10.55
N VAL A 275 -21.79 -28.49 10.41
CA VAL A 275 -20.67 -27.63 10.01
C VAL A 275 -19.54 -27.69 11.03
N GLN A 276 -19.87 -27.62 12.32
CA GLN A 276 -18.89 -27.77 13.41
C GLN A 276 -18.23 -29.13 13.40
N ASP A 277 -19.03 -30.20 13.17
CA ASP A 277 -18.54 -31.57 13.11
C ASP A 277 -17.61 -31.80 11.90
N LEU A 278 -17.94 -31.28 10.74
CA LEU A 278 -17.08 -31.33 9.56
C LEU A 278 -15.74 -30.60 9.76
N ILE A 279 -15.77 -29.43 10.40
CA ILE A 279 -14.54 -28.69 10.76
C ILE A 279 -13.71 -29.57 11.71
N TYR A 280 -14.32 -30.16 12.72
CA TYR A 280 -13.61 -30.99 13.69
C TYR A 280 -13.08 -32.30 13.09
N LYS A 281 -13.86 -33.01 12.28
CA LYS A 281 -13.45 -34.21 11.55
C LYS A 281 -12.25 -33.95 10.64
N ASN A 282 -12.19 -32.78 10.00
CA ASN A 282 -11.04 -32.40 9.21
C ASN A 282 -9.79 -32.19 10.09
N ALA A 283 -9.94 -31.68 11.32
CA ALA A 283 -8.82 -31.54 12.26
C ALA A 283 -8.31 -32.93 12.69
N LEU A 284 -9.18 -33.87 13.02
CA LEU A 284 -8.82 -35.26 13.34
C LEU A 284 -8.09 -35.92 12.17
N LEU A 285 -8.61 -35.76 10.95
CA LEU A 285 -7.99 -36.30 9.76
C LEU A 285 -6.55 -35.80 9.57
N ARG A 286 -6.30 -34.51 9.80
CA ARG A 286 -4.95 -33.94 9.72
C ARG A 286 -4.04 -34.54 10.78
N ALA A 287 -4.50 -34.66 12.02
CA ALA A 287 -3.76 -35.31 13.10
C ALA A 287 -3.41 -36.77 12.74
N ASP A 288 -4.36 -37.52 12.19
CA ASP A 288 -4.19 -38.92 11.79
C ASP A 288 -3.22 -39.08 10.61
N LEU A 289 -3.14 -38.07 9.76
CA LEU A 289 -2.13 -37.99 8.69
C LEU A 289 -0.71 -37.70 9.21
N GLY A 290 -0.56 -37.29 10.46
CA GLY A 290 0.75 -37.04 11.08
C GLY A 290 1.10 -35.57 11.33
N TYR A 291 0.14 -34.64 11.14
CA TYR A 291 0.37 -33.24 11.51
C TYR A 291 0.59 -33.10 13.02
N LYS A 292 1.66 -32.39 13.39
CA LYS A 292 2.00 -32.12 14.79
C LYS A 292 1.32 -30.90 15.34
N VAL A 293 1.00 -29.93 14.45
CA VAL A 293 0.24 -28.74 14.76
C VAL A 293 -0.96 -28.71 13.82
N VAL A 294 -2.17 -28.56 14.38
CA VAL A 294 -3.42 -28.44 13.62
C VAL A 294 -4.11 -27.14 14.01
N GLU A 295 -4.32 -26.29 13.02
CA GLU A 295 -4.87 -24.96 13.21
C GLU A 295 -6.37 -24.93 12.94
N PHE A 296 -7.10 -24.13 13.73
CA PHE A 296 -8.47 -23.71 13.51
C PHE A 296 -8.46 -22.23 13.10
N GLY A 297 -8.98 -21.94 11.92
CA GLY A 297 -8.98 -20.57 11.38
C GLY A 297 -10.20 -20.33 10.49
N GLN A 298 -10.85 -19.19 10.71
CA GLN A 298 -11.98 -18.75 9.90
C GLN A 298 -11.56 -18.36 8.49
N THR A 299 -12.57 -18.23 7.62
CA THR A 299 -12.37 -17.83 6.22
C THR A 299 -11.83 -16.40 6.10
N ASP A 300 -11.01 -16.17 5.08
CA ASP A 300 -10.57 -14.81 4.72
C ASP A 300 -11.77 -13.93 4.35
N GLY A 301 -11.70 -12.65 4.76
CA GLY A 301 -12.81 -11.72 4.57
C GLY A 301 -14.08 -12.17 5.31
N PHE A 302 -13.94 -12.71 6.52
CA PHE A 302 -15.02 -13.27 7.32
C PHE A 302 -16.23 -12.33 7.42
N ILE A 303 -17.41 -12.88 7.10
CA ILE A 303 -18.72 -12.25 7.27
C ILE A 303 -19.57 -13.17 8.12
N GLY A 304 -20.07 -12.68 9.24
CA GLY A 304 -20.88 -13.46 10.16
C GLY A 304 -22.25 -13.82 9.57
N CYS A 305 -22.68 -15.06 9.76
CA CYS A 305 -24.01 -15.54 9.38
C CYS A 305 -25.11 -14.80 10.14
N GLN A 306 -26.16 -14.39 9.44
CA GLN A 306 -27.29 -13.60 9.96
C GLN A 306 -28.49 -14.45 10.41
N CYS A 307 -28.38 -15.79 10.42
CA CYS A 307 -29.48 -16.64 10.92
C CYS A 307 -29.64 -16.50 12.45
N GLU A 308 -30.84 -16.76 12.95
CA GLU A 308 -31.13 -16.60 14.38
C GLU A 308 -30.28 -17.47 15.32
N PRO A 309 -29.99 -18.76 15.01
CA PRO A 309 -29.08 -19.55 15.84
C PRO A 309 -27.66 -18.92 15.91
N CYS A 310 -27.12 -18.42 14.79
CA CYS A 310 -25.81 -17.74 14.77
C CYS A 310 -25.81 -16.43 15.57
N LYS A 311 -26.91 -15.66 15.54
CA LYS A 311 -27.03 -14.44 16.36
C LYS A 311 -26.99 -14.78 17.85
N LYS A 312 -27.67 -15.83 18.29
CA LYS A 312 -27.78 -16.28 19.68
C LYS A 312 -26.55 -17.07 20.16
N MET A 313 -25.69 -17.53 19.25
CA MET A 313 -24.53 -18.38 19.57
C MET A 313 -23.66 -17.73 20.66
N TYR A 314 -23.38 -18.51 21.73
CA TYR A 314 -22.63 -18.09 22.92
C TYR A 314 -23.15 -16.82 23.63
N ASN A 315 -24.38 -16.44 23.39
CA ASN A 315 -25.03 -15.28 24.02
C ASN A 315 -24.22 -13.96 23.88
N THR A 316 -23.63 -13.74 22.73
CA THR A 316 -22.88 -12.53 22.40
C THR A 316 -23.14 -12.10 20.94
N SER A 317 -23.08 -10.80 20.66
CA SER A 317 -23.12 -10.27 19.29
C SER A 317 -21.73 -10.22 18.64
N ASP A 318 -20.66 -10.32 19.42
CA ASP A 318 -19.28 -10.23 18.95
C ASP A 318 -18.82 -11.52 18.27
N TRP A 319 -18.62 -11.47 16.96
CA TRP A 319 -18.14 -12.60 16.18
C TRP A 319 -16.71 -13.04 16.56
N GLY A 320 -15.91 -12.14 17.07
CA GLY A 320 -14.58 -12.50 17.59
C GLY A 320 -14.70 -13.42 18.79
N GLU A 321 -15.57 -13.11 19.75
CA GLU A 321 -15.82 -13.94 20.91
C GLU A 321 -16.43 -15.29 20.53
N LYS A 322 -17.39 -15.32 19.58
CA LYS A 322 -17.99 -16.58 19.09
C LYS A 322 -16.94 -17.51 18.51
N LEU A 323 -16.05 -16.98 17.68
CA LEU A 323 -14.99 -17.76 17.05
C LEU A 323 -13.95 -18.23 18.07
N TRP A 324 -13.57 -17.37 19.01
CA TRP A 324 -12.63 -17.74 20.07
C TRP A 324 -13.15 -18.92 20.88
N ARG A 325 -14.42 -18.88 21.31
CA ARG A 325 -15.03 -19.96 22.10
C ARG A 325 -15.15 -21.24 21.26
N LEU A 326 -15.68 -21.16 20.05
CA LEU A 326 -15.83 -22.30 19.16
C LEU A 326 -14.48 -23.01 18.90
N HIS A 327 -13.45 -22.24 18.55
CA HIS A 327 -12.14 -22.82 18.25
C HIS A 327 -11.42 -23.32 19.50
N ALA A 328 -11.60 -22.66 20.66
CA ALA A 328 -11.04 -23.13 21.93
C ALA A 328 -11.67 -24.45 22.37
N ASP A 329 -13.01 -24.63 22.22
CA ASP A 329 -13.71 -25.87 22.51
C ASP A 329 -13.24 -27.01 21.60
N MET A 330 -13.09 -26.76 20.30
CA MET A 330 -12.54 -27.72 19.34
C MET A 330 -11.08 -28.07 19.63
N ALA A 331 -10.27 -27.09 20.03
CA ALA A 331 -8.88 -27.30 20.40
C ALA A 331 -8.73 -28.19 21.64
N ALA A 332 -9.54 -27.97 22.67
CA ALA A 332 -9.56 -28.80 23.87
C ALA A 332 -9.98 -30.24 23.55
N ARG A 333 -11.00 -30.41 22.70
CA ARG A 333 -11.42 -31.71 22.23
C ARG A 333 -10.33 -32.42 21.41
N LEU A 334 -9.62 -31.70 20.53
CA LEU A 334 -8.54 -32.26 19.72
C LEU A 334 -7.38 -32.76 20.59
N GLU A 335 -6.99 -32.01 21.61
CA GLU A 335 -5.91 -32.45 22.54
C GLU A 335 -6.29 -33.73 23.30
N LYS A 336 -7.60 -33.87 23.65
CA LYS A 336 -8.11 -35.08 24.29
C LYS A 336 -8.12 -36.26 23.33
N ASP A 337 -8.67 -36.09 22.11
CA ASP A 337 -8.88 -37.17 21.15
C ASP A 337 -7.57 -37.56 20.43
N ARG A 338 -6.59 -36.67 20.34
CA ARG A 338 -5.26 -36.91 19.73
C ARG A 338 -4.14 -36.35 20.61
N PRO A 339 -3.81 -37.02 21.73
CA PRO A 339 -2.74 -36.59 22.62
C PRO A 339 -1.42 -36.42 21.84
N GLY A 340 -0.73 -35.31 22.10
CA GLY A 340 0.55 -34.98 21.46
C GLY A 340 0.44 -34.10 20.20
N VAL A 341 -0.78 -33.90 19.63
CA VAL A 341 -1.04 -32.87 18.64
C VAL A 341 -1.20 -31.53 19.36
N ILE A 342 -0.65 -30.48 18.80
CA ILE A 342 -0.73 -29.11 19.33
C ILE A 342 -1.80 -28.36 18.56
N PRO A 343 -2.89 -27.95 19.19
CA PRO A 343 -3.85 -27.09 18.54
C PRO A 343 -3.29 -25.68 18.34
N ALA A 344 -3.65 -25.07 17.22
CA ALA A 344 -3.39 -23.67 16.91
C ALA A 344 -4.70 -22.95 16.57
N ILE A 345 -4.78 -21.67 16.86
CA ILE A 345 -5.96 -20.85 16.53
C ILE A 345 -5.51 -19.56 15.85
N ALA A 346 -6.20 -19.21 14.74
CA ALA A 346 -5.94 -17.99 14.00
C ALA A 346 -6.49 -16.75 14.73
N CYS A 347 -5.59 -15.83 15.04
CA CYS A 347 -5.87 -14.49 15.53
C CYS A 347 -5.89 -13.53 14.33
N TYR A 348 -6.98 -13.53 13.56
CA TYR A 348 -7.12 -12.84 12.28
C TYR A 348 -8.55 -12.34 12.05
N GLY A 349 -8.72 -11.20 11.40
CA GLY A 349 -10.03 -10.64 11.13
C GLY A 349 -10.82 -10.38 12.43
N PRO A 350 -12.02 -10.97 12.63
CA PRO A 350 -12.78 -10.71 13.86
C PRO A 350 -12.09 -11.18 15.14
N THR A 351 -11.18 -12.15 15.06
CA THR A 351 -10.35 -12.61 16.19
C THR A 351 -9.03 -11.84 16.34
N HIS A 352 -8.81 -10.76 15.61
CA HIS A 352 -7.58 -9.93 15.71
C HIS A 352 -7.55 -9.10 17.02
N LYS A 353 -7.94 -9.71 18.11
CA LYS A 353 -7.92 -9.23 19.49
C LYS A 353 -7.96 -10.43 20.42
N VAL A 354 -7.46 -10.28 21.63
CA VAL A 354 -7.57 -11.35 22.63
C VAL A 354 -9.03 -11.55 23.08
N PRO A 355 -9.45 -12.78 23.42
CA PRO A 355 -10.81 -13.02 23.92
C PRO A 355 -11.05 -12.28 25.23
N GLN A 356 -12.29 -11.84 25.44
CA GLN A 356 -12.72 -11.19 26.67
C GLN A 356 -13.39 -12.15 27.63
N SER A 357 -13.99 -13.23 27.08
CA SER A 357 -14.78 -14.21 27.85
C SER A 357 -13.94 -15.21 28.67
N PHE A 358 -12.67 -15.36 28.34
CA PHE A 358 -11.73 -16.22 29.10
C PHE A 358 -10.29 -15.68 29.04
N ARG A 359 -9.41 -16.17 29.94
CA ARG A 359 -7.99 -15.78 30.00
C ARG A 359 -7.04 -16.99 29.94
N LYS A 360 -7.58 -18.20 29.90
CA LYS A 360 -6.82 -19.44 29.86
C LYS A 360 -7.51 -20.43 28.95
N PHE A 361 -6.74 -21.05 28.05
CA PHE A 361 -7.21 -22.20 27.27
C PHE A 361 -7.22 -23.46 28.13
N ALA A 362 -8.17 -24.35 27.88
CA ALA A 362 -8.26 -25.65 28.56
C ALA A 362 -7.16 -26.62 28.12
N THR A 363 -6.45 -26.31 27.04
CA THR A 363 -5.36 -27.13 26.48
C THR A 363 -4.05 -26.94 27.26
N LYS A 364 -3.23 -27.97 27.32
CA LYS A 364 -1.86 -27.92 27.89
C LYS A 364 -0.92 -27.16 26.97
N LYS A 365 -1.08 -27.32 25.66
CA LYS A 365 -0.30 -26.63 24.62
C LYS A 365 -1.22 -25.87 23.67
N MET A 366 -0.88 -24.65 23.36
CA MET A 366 -1.63 -23.81 22.45
C MET A 366 -0.68 -22.92 21.66
N ILE A 367 -0.89 -22.84 20.36
CA ILE A 367 -0.23 -21.87 19.49
C ILE A 367 -1.27 -20.86 19.01
N ILE A 368 -0.93 -19.58 19.01
CA ILE A 368 -1.74 -18.53 18.40
C ILE A 368 -1.04 -18.04 17.14
N ASP A 369 -1.76 -18.11 16.02
CA ASP A 369 -1.30 -17.56 14.74
C ASP A 369 -1.81 -16.12 14.58
N VAL A 370 -0.91 -15.15 14.79
CA VAL A 370 -1.24 -13.73 14.86
C VAL A 370 -1.02 -13.07 13.50
N ALA A 371 -2.09 -12.66 12.82
CA ALA A 371 -2.07 -12.07 11.49
C ALA A 371 -2.95 -10.80 11.38
N PRO A 372 -2.40 -9.60 11.12
CA PRO A 372 -0.98 -9.24 11.18
C PRO A 372 -0.43 -9.20 12.61
N ALA A 373 0.82 -9.59 12.77
CA ALA A 373 1.48 -9.55 14.06
C ALA A 373 1.90 -8.11 14.42
N THR A 374 1.44 -7.65 15.59
CA THR A 374 1.85 -6.37 16.18
C THR A 374 2.47 -6.58 17.55
N LYS A 375 3.37 -5.67 17.96
CA LYS A 375 4.01 -5.72 19.28
C LYS A 375 2.99 -5.71 20.42
N LYS A 376 1.96 -4.88 20.29
CA LYS A 376 0.86 -4.77 21.25
C LYS A 376 0.14 -6.11 21.39
N LEU A 377 -0.28 -6.70 20.30
CA LEU A 377 -1.08 -7.93 20.31
C LEU A 377 -0.25 -9.14 20.83
N ILE A 378 1.01 -9.24 20.43
CA ILE A 378 1.93 -10.27 20.97
C ILE A 378 2.12 -10.09 22.49
N ALA A 379 2.22 -8.85 22.98
CA ALA A 379 2.33 -8.58 24.42
C ALA A 379 1.04 -8.95 25.17
N GLU A 380 -0.11 -8.75 24.59
CA GLU A 380 -1.39 -9.19 25.18
C GLU A 380 -1.49 -10.71 25.28
N TRP A 381 -1.07 -11.44 24.24
CA TRP A 381 -1.07 -12.90 24.23
C TRP A 381 -0.08 -13.54 25.22
N LYS A 382 0.99 -12.84 25.60
CA LYS A 382 1.88 -13.29 26.69
C LYS A 382 1.18 -13.51 28.03
N LYS A 383 0.00 -12.93 28.22
CA LYS A 383 -0.81 -13.05 29.45
C LYS A 383 -1.65 -14.34 29.47
N PHE A 384 -1.66 -15.09 28.37
CA PHE A 384 -2.38 -16.36 28.23
C PHE A 384 -1.43 -17.54 28.37
N ASN A 385 -1.97 -18.76 28.60
CA ASN A 385 -1.19 -20.00 28.68
C ASN A 385 -0.82 -20.53 27.29
N VAL A 386 -0.31 -19.66 26.41
CA VAL A 386 0.14 -20.05 25.08
C VAL A 386 1.58 -20.55 25.12
N THR A 387 1.87 -21.66 24.43
CA THR A 387 3.19 -22.28 24.40
C THR A 387 4.02 -21.84 23.21
N GLY A 388 3.42 -21.14 22.25
CA GLY A 388 4.09 -20.58 21.09
C GLY A 388 3.20 -19.62 20.33
N MET A 389 3.81 -18.83 19.46
CA MET A 389 3.10 -17.92 18.54
C MET A 389 3.67 -18.04 17.15
N ALA A 390 2.80 -17.99 16.14
CA ALA A 390 3.17 -17.67 14.78
C ALA A 390 2.93 -16.19 14.54
N ALA A 391 3.90 -15.50 13.94
CA ALA A 391 3.82 -14.09 13.61
C ALA A 391 3.73 -13.90 12.09
N TRP A 392 2.57 -13.52 11.61
CA TRP A 392 2.37 -13.09 10.23
C TRP A 392 2.76 -11.64 10.10
N THR A 393 3.79 -11.40 9.32
CA THR A 393 4.33 -10.07 9.06
C THR A 393 4.18 -9.71 7.58
N TYR A 394 4.25 -8.42 7.28
CA TYR A 394 4.09 -7.88 5.94
C TYR A 394 5.22 -6.90 5.62
N TYR A 395 6.46 -7.23 6.00
CA TYR A 395 7.62 -6.36 5.81
C TYR A 395 7.99 -6.15 4.35
N PHE A 396 7.65 -7.12 3.51
CA PHE A 396 7.84 -7.08 2.07
C PHE A 396 6.50 -7.24 1.35
N GLY A 397 6.40 -6.70 0.15
CA GLY A 397 5.29 -7.05 -0.73
C GLY A 397 4.22 -6.01 -0.94
N SER A 398 3.30 -6.36 -1.82
CA SER A 398 2.27 -5.48 -2.39
C SER A 398 1.19 -5.01 -1.43
N TYR A 399 1.13 -5.57 -0.24
CA TYR A 399 0.16 -5.17 0.80
C TYR A 399 0.56 -3.88 1.52
N LYS A 400 1.77 -3.39 1.29
CA LYS A 400 2.28 -2.15 1.88
C LYS A 400 2.08 -0.95 0.96
N ALA A 401 2.08 0.23 1.54
CA ALA A 401 1.99 1.47 0.80
C ALA A 401 3.11 1.67 -0.22
N SER A 402 4.28 1.06 0.01
CA SER A 402 5.41 1.05 -0.93
C SER A 402 5.22 0.07 -2.09
N SER A 403 4.16 -0.74 -2.09
CA SER A 403 3.92 -1.77 -3.08
C SER A 403 5.13 -2.70 -3.24
N TYR A 404 5.74 -2.81 -4.41
CA TYR A 404 6.91 -3.62 -4.68
C TYR A 404 8.26 -2.94 -4.36
N ALA A 405 8.26 -1.63 -4.09
CA ALA A 405 9.48 -0.94 -3.66
C ALA A 405 9.92 -1.39 -2.26
N PRO A 406 11.20 -1.29 -1.92
CA PRO A 406 11.69 -1.62 -0.59
C PRO A 406 10.89 -0.90 0.50
N SER A 407 10.27 -1.67 1.38
CA SER A 407 9.36 -1.14 2.40
C SER A 407 9.97 -1.10 3.79
N ALA A 408 10.93 -1.98 4.06
CA ALA A 408 11.65 -2.07 5.31
C ALA A 408 13.13 -1.72 5.10
N ASP A 409 13.76 -1.07 6.07
CA ASP A 409 15.20 -0.86 6.10
C ASP A 409 15.90 -1.94 6.93
N PHE A 410 17.22 -2.04 6.79
CA PHE A 410 18.01 -3.04 7.52
C PHE A 410 17.90 -2.88 9.05
N ALA A 411 17.88 -1.65 9.55
CA ALA A 411 17.82 -1.41 10.99
C ALA A 411 16.47 -1.86 11.56
N PHE A 412 15.38 -1.58 10.84
CA PHE A 412 14.05 -2.07 11.20
C PHE A 412 14.01 -3.59 11.26
N LEU A 413 14.44 -4.29 10.19
CA LEU A 413 14.43 -5.76 10.14
C LEU A 413 15.26 -6.40 11.27
N LYS A 414 16.45 -5.85 11.51
CA LYS A 414 17.33 -6.27 12.60
C LYS A 414 16.66 -6.12 13.96
N ASN A 415 16.09 -4.96 14.25
CA ASN A 415 15.44 -4.66 15.52
C ASN A 415 14.19 -5.51 15.75
N GLU A 416 13.38 -5.72 14.70
CA GLU A 416 12.18 -6.57 14.79
C GLU A 416 12.55 -8.02 15.11
N LEU A 417 13.54 -8.60 14.43
CA LEU A 417 13.97 -9.96 14.70
C LEU A 417 14.63 -10.09 16.08
N LYS A 418 15.42 -9.08 16.49
CA LYS A 418 15.98 -9.04 17.84
C LYS A 418 14.89 -9.02 18.90
N TRP A 419 13.87 -8.20 18.72
CA TRP A 419 12.72 -8.16 19.62
C TRP A 419 11.93 -9.47 19.60
N MET A 420 11.63 -10.06 18.43
CA MET A 420 10.89 -11.32 18.34
C MET A 420 11.59 -12.47 19.07
N ARG A 421 12.93 -12.47 19.11
CA ARG A 421 13.70 -13.48 19.88
C ARG A 421 13.45 -13.42 21.38
N THR A 422 12.94 -12.30 21.92
CA THR A 422 12.57 -12.12 23.33
C THR A 422 11.13 -12.49 23.64
N THR A 423 10.39 -12.98 22.64
CA THR A 423 8.96 -13.30 22.72
C THR A 423 8.72 -14.81 22.55
N PRO A 424 7.54 -15.34 22.82
CA PRO A 424 7.15 -16.72 22.51
C PRO A 424 6.99 -17.00 21.01
N VAL A 425 7.28 -16.05 20.11
CA VAL A 425 7.22 -16.25 18.66
C VAL A 425 8.27 -17.27 18.26
N THR A 426 7.83 -18.37 17.69
CA THR A 426 8.66 -19.47 17.19
C THR A 426 8.51 -19.70 15.69
N TYR A 427 7.47 -19.11 15.11
CA TYR A 427 7.14 -19.21 13.69
C TYR A 427 7.02 -17.82 13.10
N LEU A 428 7.67 -17.59 11.96
CA LEU A 428 7.60 -16.33 11.22
C LEU A 428 7.07 -16.59 9.82
N TYR A 429 6.05 -15.88 9.45
CA TYR A 429 5.58 -15.82 8.08
C TYR A 429 5.63 -14.38 7.58
N ASN A 430 6.28 -14.14 6.45
CA ASN A 430 6.34 -12.81 5.86
C ASN A 430 5.59 -12.80 4.53
N CYS A 431 4.35 -12.32 4.57
CA CYS A 431 3.50 -12.26 3.40
C CYS A 431 4.06 -11.30 2.35
N GLY A 432 4.13 -11.78 1.11
CA GLY A 432 4.63 -10.96 -0.01
C GLY A 432 6.16 -10.86 -0.11
N ILE A 433 6.91 -11.64 0.66
CA ILE A 433 8.39 -11.64 0.61
C ILE A 433 8.97 -11.89 -0.80
N ARG A 434 8.19 -12.51 -1.70
CA ARG A 434 8.57 -12.80 -3.08
C ARG A 434 8.29 -11.66 -4.07
N VAL A 435 7.75 -10.54 -3.60
CA VAL A 435 7.46 -9.38 -4.45
C VAL A 435 8.75 -8.61 -4.74
N ALA A 436 9.00 -8.31 -6.02
CA ALA A 436 10.23 -7.65 -6.51
C ALA A 436 11.51 -8.26 -5.88
N PRO A 437 11.73 -9.56 -6.06
CA PRO A 437 12.75 -10.28 -5.30
C PRO A 437 14.18 -9.90 -5.69
N ALA A 438 14.42 -9.29 -6.86
CA ALA A 438 15.74 -8.78 -7.20
C ALA A 438 16.00 -7.41 -6.54
N LEU A 439 15.00 -6.53 -6.58
CA LEU A 439 15.08 -5.22 -5.95
C LEU A 439 15.08 -5.32 -4.42
N ASN A 440 14.31 -6.24 -3.85
CA ASN A 440 14.27 -6.50 -2.40
C ASN A 440 15.36 -7.50 -1.93
N GLY A 441 16.16 -8.04 -2.84
CA GLY A 441 17.11 -9.10 -2.57
C GLY A 441 18.02 -8.88 -1.34
N PRO A 442 18.69 -7.71 -1.19
CA PRO A 442 19.56 -7.47 -0.04
C PRO A 442 18.83 -7.55 1.31
N TRP A 443 17.62 -6.98 1.39
CA TRP A 443 16.83 -6.98 2.64
C TRP A 443 16.28 -8.36 2.96
N VAL A 444 15.87 -9.13 1.95
CA VAL A 444 15.42 -10.51 2.13
C VAL A 444 16.58 -11.39 2.59
N TYR A 445 17.75 -11.27 1.97
CA TYR A 445 18.96 -11.97 2.40
C TYR A 445 19.32 -11.62 3.85
N ALA A 446 19.36 -10.31 4.18
CA ALA A 446 19.66 -9.84 5.52
C ALA A 446 18.60 -10.30 6.54
N TYR A 447 17.31 -10.35 6.17
CA TYR A 447 16.25 -10.85 7.04
C TYR A 447 16.52 -12.29 7.48
N GLY A 448 16.90 -13.17 6.55
CA GLY A 448 17.31 -14.54 6.90
C GLY A 448 18.54 -14.57 7.82
N LYS A 449 19.58 -13.79 7.49
CA LYS A 449 20.81 -13.74 8.29
C LYS A 449 20.57 -13.14 9.69
N PHE A 450 19.73 -12.11 9.84
CA PHE A 450 19.34 -11.57 11.15
C PHE A 450 18.48 -12.56 11.95
N GLY A 451 17.71 -13.43 11.28
CA GLY A 451 17.03 -14.55 11.91
C GLY A 451 18.00 -15.53 12.53
N GLN A 452 19.16 -15.72 11.92
CA GLN A 452 20.25 -16.55 12.44
C GLN A 452 20.99 -15.85 13.58
N ASP A 453 21.43 -14.63 13.35
CA ASP A 453 22.17 -13.80 14.29
C ASP A 453 21.81 -12.32 14.09
N PRO A 454 21.06 -11.73 15.03
CA PRO A 454 20.65 -10.33 14.91
C PRO A 454 21.79 -9.33 15.19
N ASP A 455 22.95 -9.77 15.62
CA ASP A 455 24.08 -8.89 15.89
C ASP A 455 24.99 -8.69 14.67
N LEU A 456 24.75 -9.42 13.57
CA LEU A 456 25.44 -9.23 12.30
C LEU A 456 25.36 -7.79 11.80
N SER A 457 26.42 -7.33 11.14
CA SER A 457 26.48 -6.00 10.55
C SER A 457 25.66 -5.93 9.27
N ALA A 458 24.68 -5.02 9.23
CA ALA A 458 23.89 -4.76 8.03
C ALA A 458 24.78 -4.29 6.85
N GLY A 459 25.77 -3.42 7.12
CA GLY A 459 26.69 -2.97 6.11
C GLY A 459 27.54 -4.10 5.52
N GLN A 460 28.00 -5.02 6.35
CA GLN A 460 28.73 -6.20 5.87
C GLN A 460 27.83 -7.14 5.05
N LEU A 461 26.59 -7.37 5.47
CA LEU A 461 25.64 -8.19 4.72
C LEU A 461 25.32 -7.59 3.36
N LEU A 462 25.14 -6.26 3.29
CA LEU A 462 24.92 -5.56 2.02
C LEU A 462 26.16 -5.66 1.11
N LYS A 463 27.35 -5.44 1.66
CA LYS A 463 28.63 -5.57 0.94
C LYS A 463 28.80 -6.99 0.38
N ASP A 464 28.61 -8.01 1.22
CA ASP A 464 28.66 -9.41 0.80
C ASP A 464 27.64 -9.69 -0.31
N TYR A 465 26.40 -9.26 -0.13
CA TYR A 465 25.36 -9.43 -1.14
C TYR A 465 25.78 -8.80 -2.49
N CYS A 466 26.19 -7.55 -2.48
CA CYS A 466 26.59 -6.86 -3.71
C CYS A 466 27.79 -7.53 -4.39
N LEU A 467 28.76 -7.94 -3.59
CA LEU A 467 29.96 -8.60 -4.07
C LEU A 467 29.67 -9.95 -4.75
N PHE A 468 28.83 -10.77 -4.11
CA PHE A 468 28.52 -12.12 -4.59
C PHE A 468 27.48 -12.13 -5.72
N VAL A 469 26.59 -11.14 -5.77
CA VAL A 469 25.57 -11.05 -6.82
C VAL A 469 26.10 -10.35 -8.08
N TYR A 470 26.79 -9.22 -7.92
CA TYR A 470 27.15 -8.33 -9.03
C TYR A 470 28.63 -8.39 -9.42
N GLY A 471 29.50 -8.97 -8.57
CA GLY A 471 30.94 -9.09 -8.77
C GLY A 471 31.72 -7.83 -8.33
N ASP A 472 33.05 -7.98 -8.27
CA ASP A 472 33.96 -6.98 -7.68
C ASP A 472 33.84 -5.58 -8.31
N LYS A 473 33.71 -5.54 -9.65
CA LYS A 473 33.68 -4.26 -10.39
C LYS A 473 32.38 -3.48 -10.19
N ALA A 474 31.26 -4.19 -10.05
CA ALA A 474 29.95 -3.57 -9.90
C ALA A 474 29.53 -3.34 -8.44
N ALA A 475 30.06 -4.15 -7.50
CA ALA A 475 29.67 -4.12 -6.09
C ALA A 475 29.69 -2.71 -5.47
N PRO A 476 30.74 -1.87 -5.66
CA PRO A 476 30.77 -0.54 -5.03
C PRO A 476 29.64 0.39 -5.50
N ALA A 477 29.23 0.30 -6.76
CA ALA A 477 28.14 1.09 -7.29
C ALA A 477 26.78 0.54 -6.79
N MET A 478 26.63 -0.79 -6.72
CA MET A 478 25.43 -1.42 -6.19
C MET A 478 25.26 -1.23 -4.67
N GLU A 479 26.34 -1.18 -3.91
CA GLU A 479 26.28 -0.81 -2.49
C GLU A 479 25.72 0.61 -2.31
N LYS A 480 26.18 1.58 -3.09
CA LYS A 480 25.65 2.95 -3.09
C LYS A 480 24.18 2.98 -3.50
N PHE A 481 23.83 2.23 -4.53
CA PHE A 481 22.45 2.10 -5.00
C PHE A 481 21.51 1.58 -3.90
N PHE A 482 21.83 0.43 -3.29
CA PHE A 482 20.99 -0.16 -2.25
C PHE A 482 21.04 0.62 -0.93
N LYS A 483 22.19 1.22 -0.61
CA LYS A 483 22.28 2.09 0.56
C LYS A 483 21.39 3.31 0.42
N LEU A 484 21.34 3.93 -0.75
CA LEU A 484 20.42 5.05 -1.01
C LEU A 484 18.97 4.60 -0.87
N LEU A 485 18.58 3.44 -1.41
CA LEU A 485 17.24 2.89 -1.21
C LEU A 485 16.93 2.61 0.27
N ASP A 486 17.88 2.09 1.04
CA ASP A 486 17.73 1.85 2.48
C ASP A 486 17.55 3.16 3.25
N ASP A 487 18.39 4.15 3.00
CA ASP A 487 18.30 5.47 3.63
C ASP A 487 16.96 6.16 3.30
N ARG A 488 16.46 6.01 2.07
CA ARG A 488 15.16 6.55 1.66
C ARG A 488 13.98 5.82 2.30
N SER A 489 14.08 4.51 2.52
CA SER A 489 13.00 3.76 3.18
C SER A 489 12.77 4.16 4.64
N ARG A 490 13.76 4.74 5.31
CA ARG A 490 13.64 5.28 6.68
C ARG A 490 12.86 6.59 6.77
N LEU A 491 12.79 7.39 5.72
CA LEU A 491 12.09 8.69 5.74
C LEU A 491 10.58 8.56 5.95
N VAL A 492 10.00 7.49 5.45
CA VAL A 492 8.59 7.15 5.66
C VAL A 492 8.53 5.68 6.02
N PRO A 493 8.74 5.34 7.28
CA PRO A 493 8.72 3.95 7.71
C PRO A 493 7.33 3.36 7.50
N VAL A 494 7.27 2.29 6.70
CA VAL A 494 6.05 1.52 6.46
C VAL A 494 6.05 0.34 7.42
N ASN A 495 5.92 0.63 8.70
CA ASN A 495 5.91 -0.36 9.76
C ASN A 495 4.60 -1.14 9.75
N GLY A 496 4.61 -2.39 10.19
CA GLY A 496 3.46 -3.29 10.19
C GLY A 496 2.27 -2.89 11.06
N GLU A 497 2.31 -1.72 11.69
CA GLU A 497 1.31 -1.25 12.64
C GLU A 497 0.17 -0.42 12.00
N VAL A 498 0.15 -0.30 10.67
CA VAL A 498 -0.95 0.40 10.00
C VAL A 498 -2.21 -0.48 10.11
N ASP A 499 -3.24 0.05 10.73
CA ASP A 499 -4.55 -0.58 10.75
C ASP A 499 -5.00 -0.86 9.31
N PHE A 500 -5.17 -2.14 8.99
CA PHE A 500 -5.60 -2.57 7.64
C PHE A 500 -7.00 -2.07 7.29
N ASN A 501 -7.77 -1.59 8.25
CA ASN A 501 -9.12 -1.07 8.06
C ASN A 501 -9.15 0.44 7.82
N ASP A 502 -8.05 1.17 8.05
CA ASP A 502 -7.98 2.61 7.78
C ASP A 502 -7.44 2.90 6.37
N PHE A 503 -8.32 2.77 5.38
CA PHE A 503 -7.99 3.03 3.98
C PHE A 503 -7.55 4.48 3.69
N GLY A 504 -8.04 5.45 4.45
CA GLY A 504 -7.68 6.86 4.29
C GLY A 504 -6.21 7.12 4.64
N LYS A 505 -5.78 6.65 5.80
CA LYS A 505 -4.37 6.76 6.24
C LYS A 505 -3.42 5.98 5.35
N LYS A 506 -3.83 4.80 4.86
CA LYS A 506 -3.02 4.02 3.91
C LYS A 506 -2.79 4.75 2.60
N ARG A 507 -3.82 5.41 2.06
CA ARG A 507 -3.72 6.18 0.82
C ARG A 507 -2.78 7.38 0.98
N GLN A 508 -2.91 8.13 2.06
CA GLN A 508 -2.02 9.24 2.37
C GLN A 508 -0.56 8.76 2.51
N MET A 509 -0.36 7.65 3.23
CA MET A 509 0.96 7.04 3.39
C MET A 509 1.54 6.56 2.05
N ALA A 510 0.73 6.01 1.14
CA ALA A 510 1.18 5.60 -0.18
C ALA A 510 1.70 6.79 -1.00
N ASP A 511 0.96 7.89 -1.02
CA ASP A 511 1.38 9.12 -1.69
C ASP A 511 2.68 9.66 -1.09
N GLU A 512 2.81 9.70 0.25
CA GLU A 512 4.00 10.15 0.95
C GLU A 512 5.23 9.28 0.70
N VAL A 513 5.05 7.94 0.67
CA VAL A 513 6.14 7.01 0.37
C VAL A 513 6.74 7.31 -0.99
N TRP A 514 5.90 7.42 -2.01
CA TRP A 514 6.42 7.59 -3.36
C TRP A 514 7.07 8.95 -3.57
N TYR A 515 6.41 10.03 -3.20
CA TYR A 515 6.88 11.38 -3.50
C TYR A 515 8.02 11.84 -2.57
N LYS A 516 8.08 11.37 -1.31
CA LYS A 516 9.17 11.71 -0.39
C LYS A 516 10.41 10.84 -0.60
N ARG A 517 10.22 9.54 -0.89
CA ARG A 517 11.34 8.61 -1.07
C ARG A 517 11.98 8.73 -2.45
N TYR A 518 11.19 8.90 -3.50
CA TYR A 518 11.63 8.80 -4.89
C TYR A 518 11.46 10.11 -5.64
N THR A 519 12.04 11.17 -5.11
CA THR A 519 12.10 12.48 -5.79
C THR A 519 12.88 12.39 -7.11
N PRO A 520 12.67 13.30 -8.08
CA PRO A 520 13.44 13.31 -9.32
C PRO A 520 14.97 13.28 -9.11
N ALA A 521 15.48 14.00 -8.09
CA ALA A 521 16.90 14.01 -7.76
C ALA A 521 17.38 12.63 -7.27
N VAL A 522 16.62 11.98 -6.38
CA VAL A 522 16.94 10.62 -5.91
C VAL A 522 16.92 9.62 -7.04
N LEU A 523 15.92 9.70 -7.93
CA LEU A 523 15.84 8.83 -9.10
C LEU A 523 17.03 9.03 -10.05
N ALA A 524 17.50 10.26 -10.24
CA ALA A 524 18.67 10.55 -11.05
C ALA A 524 19.93 9.90 -10.45
N GLU A 525 20.10 10.01 -9.14
CA GLU A 525 21.23 9.39 -8.43
C GLU A 525 21.18 7.85 -8.47
N LEU A 526 20.00 7.26 -8.24
CA LEU A 526 19.80 5.80 -8.38
C LEU A 526 20.13 5.33 -9.80
N LYS A 527 19.64 6.02 -10.82
CA LYS A 527 19.94 5.72 -12.24
C LYS A 527 21.44 5.80 -12.53
N LYS A 528 22.13 6.78 -11.94
CA LYS A 528 23.59 6.93 -12.06
C LYS A 528 24.33 5.70 -11.51
N TYR A 529 24.04 5.29 -10.27
CA TYR A 529 24.69 4.13 -9.67
C TYR A 529 24.34 2.84 -10.41
N PHE A 530 23.09 2.69 -10.80
CA PHE A 530 22.63 1.53 -11.57
C PHE A 530 23.37 1.41 -12.90
N ALA A 531 23.44 2.50 -13.67
CA ALA A 531 24.12 2.51 -14.97
C ALA A 531 25.64 2.28 -14.85
N GLN A 532 26.28 2.73 -13.76
CA GLN A 532 27.68 2.42 -13.47
C GLN A 532 27.89 0.92 -13.23
N ALA A 533 27.01 0.29 -12.45
CA ALA A 533 27.09 -1.12 -12.14
C ALA A 533 26.76 -1.98 -13.37
N GLU A 534 25.72 -1.63 -14.12
CA GLU A 534 25.20 -2.37 -15.25
C GLU A 534 26.24 -2.63 -16.34
N LYS A 535 27.17 -1.70 -16.53
CA LYS A 535 28.26 -1.83 -17.50
C LYS A 535 29.25 -2.95 -17.19
N VAL A 536 29.35 -3.36 -15.93
CA VAL A 536 30.43 -4.23 -15.44
C VAL A 536 29.98 -5.35 -14.51
N TRP A 537 28.67 -5.50 -14.25
CA TRP A 537 28.18 -6.55 -13.38
C TRP A 537 28.23 -7.94 -14.03
N ILE A 538 28.11 -8.97 -13.20
CA ILE A 538 27.95 -10.35 -13.66
C ILE A 538 26.51 -10.52 -14.17
N GLU A 539 26.37 -10.73 -15.48
CA GLU A 539 25.04 -10.93 -16.07
C GLU A 539 24.42 -12.25 -15.60
N SER A 540 23.17 -12.23 -15.23
CA SER A 540 22.41 -13.35 -14.71
C SER A 540 20.91 -13.08 -14.86
N ASP A 541 20.08 -14.10 -14.68
CA ASP A 541 18.62 -13.90 -14.66
C ASP A 541 18.18 -12.94 -13.54
N HIS A 542 18.93 -12.93 -12.46
CA HIS A 542 18.68 -11.99 -11.35
C HIS A 542 18.96 -10.53 -11.74
N THR A 543 20.06 -10.25 -12.44
CA THR A 543 20.39 -8.89 -12.92
C THR A 543 19.45 -8.44 -14.03
N LYS A 544 19.07 -9.32 -14.95
CA LYS A 544 18.01 -9.07 -15.94
C LYS A 544 16.71 -8.66 -15.26
N ARG A 545 16.34 -9.37 -14.21
CA ARG A 545 15.17 -9.09 -13.44
C ARG A 545 15.27 -7.76 -12.69
N LEU A 546 16.39 -7.48 -12.03
CA LEU A 546 16.61 -6.20 -11.35
C LEU A 546 16.42 -5.02 -12.31
N ARG A 547 16.92 -5.16 -13.57
CA ARG A 547 16.72 -4.17 -14.64
C ARG A 547 15.22 -3.88 -14.85
N LEU A 548 14.40 -4.95 -14.95
CA LEU A 548 12.97 -4.80 -15.13
C LEU A 548 12.29 -4.19 -13.91
N GLU A 549 12.63 -4.63 -12.72
CA GLU A 549 12.06 -4.15 -11.45
C GLU A 549 12.41 -2.68 -11.19
N PHE A 550 13.65 -2.30 -11.44
CA PHE A 550 14.09 -0.92 -11.27
C PHE A 550 13.46 0.03 -12.30
N ALA A 551 13.36 -0.38 -13.56
CA ALA A 551 12.66 0.40 -14.58
C ALA A 551 11.20 0.66 -14.19
N TYR A 552 10.51 -0.36 -13.68
CA TYR A 552 9.12 -0.21 -13.21
C TYR A 552 9.02 0.68 -11.98
N LEU A 553 9.99 0.61 -11.06
CA LEU A 553 10.06 1.54 -9.91
C LEU A 553 10.17 2.98 -10.39
N CYS A 554 11.08 3.26 -11.33
CA CYS A 554 11.27 4.60 -11.87
C CYS A 554 9.98 5.14 -12.52
N LEU A 555 9.35 4.34 -13.39
CA LEU A 555 8.11 4.73 -14.06
C LEU A 555 6.95 4.95 -13.08
N THR A 556 6.87 4.15 -12.02
CA THR A 556 5.86 4.33 -10.98
C THR A 556 6.12 5.60 -10.17
N ALA A 557 7.38 5.88 -9.85
CA ALA A 557 7.77 7.12 -9.16
C ALA A 557 7.48 8.35 -10.03
N ASP A 558 7.72 8.29 -11.35
CA ASP A 558 7.41 9.38 -12.27
C ASP A 558 5.90 9.68 -12.31
N VAL A 559 5.04 8.66 -12.32
CA VAL A 559 3.57 8.83 -12.22
C VAL A 559 3.19 9.50 -10.90
N ASN A 560 3.78 9.06 -9.77
CA ASN A 560 3.47 9.65 -8.47
C ASN A 560 3.96 11.09 -8.34
N ASN A 561 5.17 11.39 -8.81
CA ASN A 561 5.69 12.75 -8.83
C ASN A 561 4.84 13.68 -9.70
N ALA A 562 4.41 13.21 -10.87
CA ALA A 562 3.49 13.96 -11.73
C ALA A 562 2.10 14.16 -11.09
N SER A 563 1.60 13.14 -10.39
CA SER A 563 0.35 13.24 -9.63
C SER A 563 0.45 14.24 -8.49
N CYS A 564 1.55 14.26 -7.76
CA CYS A 564 1.78 15.26 -6.71
C CYS A 564 1.85 16.67 -7.28
N ALA A 565 2.59 16.85 -8.38
CA ALA A 565 2.63 18.15 -9.08
C ALA A 565 1.25 18.61 -9.55
N LEU A 566 0.40 17.69 -10.01
CA LEU A 566 -0.99 17.98 -10.36
C LEU A 566 -1.84 18.36 -9.13
N LYS A 567 -1.62 17.72 -7.98
CA LYS A 567 -2.29 18.08 -6.72
C LYS A 567 -1.86 19.46 -6.22
N GLU A 568 -0.59 19.82 -6.42
CA GLU A 568 -0.08 21.15 -6.06
C GLU A 568 -0.57 22.26 -6.99
N ALA A 569 -0.62 21.96 -8.28
CA ALA A 569 -1.08 22.91 -9.30
C ALA A 569 -1.83 22.19 -10.43
N ASN A 570 -3.15 22.27 -10.42
CA ASN A 570 -4.01 21.69 -11.48
C ASN A 570 -3.90 22.50 -12.78
N SER A 571 -2.70 22.54 -13.34
CA SER A 571 -2.44 23.16 -14.64
C SER A 571 -2.58 22.15 -15.78
N ARG A 572 -2.83 22.64 -17.00
CA ARG A 572 -2.82 21.81 -18.21
C ARG A 572 -1.49 21.08 -18.36
N ALA A 573 -0.37 21.76 -18.11
CA ALA A 573 0.97 21.19 -18.19
C ALA A 573 1.15 20.00 -17.23
N ASN A 574 0.70 20.11 -15.98
CA ASN A 574 0.79 19.02 -15.01
C ASN A 574 -0.17 17.86 -15.34
N ARG A 575 -1.36 18.15 -15.91
CA ARG A 575 -2.27 17.10 -16.40
C ARG A 575 -1.64 16.30 -17.54
N LEU A 576 -1.05 16.99 -18.52
CA LEU A 576 -0.34 16.35 -19.63
C LEU A 576 0.86 15.54 -19.15
N LYS A 577 1.66 16.10 -18.23
CA LYS A 577 2.80 15.39 -17.63
C LYS A 577 2.38 14.09 -16.93
N LEU A 578 1.27 14.11 -16.18
CA LEU A 578 0.73 12.90 -15.57
C LEU A 578 0.22 11.90 -16.61
N ALA A 579 -0.49 12.37 -17.64
CA ALA A 579 -0.96 11.53 -18.72
C ALA A 579 0.19 10.81 -19.44
N ASP A 580 1.25 11.53 -19.76
CA ASP A 580 2.44 10.97 -20.42
C ASP A 580 3.21 9.98 -19.53
N ALA A 581 3.29 10.25 -18.22
CA ALA A 581 3.90 9.33 -17.27
C ALA A 581 3.11 8.03 -17.16
N ILE A 582 1.77 8.12 -17.12
CA ILE A 582 0.90 6.93 -17.12
C ILE A 582 1.07 6.13 -18.41
N ASP A 583 1.03 6.78 -19.57
CA ASP A 583 1.17 6.10 -20.87
C ASP A 583 2.53 5.39 -21.00
N LYS A 584 3.62 6.03 -20.58
CA LYS A 584 4.97 5.41 -20.56
C LYS A 584 4.99 4.18 -19.69
N ARG A 585 4.40 4.23 -18.48
CA ARG A 585 4.33 3.07 -17.60
C ARG A 585 3.47 1.96 -18.20
N GLU A 586 2.31 2.30 -18.76
CA GLU A 586 1.41 1.34 -19.39
C GLU A 586 2.04 0.67 -20.63
N ALA A 587 2.73 1.45 -21.45
CA ALA A 587 3.48 0.93 -22.58
C ALA A 587 4.56 -0.06 -22.14
N TYR A 588 5.31 0.28 -21.09
CA TYR A 588 6.30 -0.61 -20.51
C TYR A 588 5.69 -1.93 -20.00
N LEU A 589 4.58 -1.85 -19.26
CA LEU A 589 3.89 -3.03 -18.77
C LEU A 589 3.39 -3.96 -19.89
N LYS A 590 3.02 -3.40 -21.05
CA LYS A 590 2.65 -4.20 -22.24
C LYS A 590 3.83 -4.96 -22.82
N THR A 591 5.06 -4.47 -22.70
CA THR A 591 6.27 -5.19 -23.16
C THR A 591 6.59 -6.40 -22.29
N LEU A 592 6.09 -6.42 -21.07
CA LEU A 592 6.28 -7.50 -20.12
C LEU A 592 5.19 -8.56 -20.30
N VAL A 593 5.19 -9.20 -21.48
CA VAL A 593 4.11 -10.10 -21.93
C VAL A 593 3.98 -11.32 -21.04
N ILE A 594 2.77 -11.52 -20.52
CA ILE A 594 2.34 -12.78 -19.92
C ILE A 594 2.06 -13.77 -21.05
N ARG A 595 2.89 -14.80 -21.22
CA ARG A 595 2.63 -15.90 -22.15
C ARG A 595 2.14 -17.12 -21.40
N ASN A 596 1.00 -17.70 -21.85
CA ASN A 596 0.46 -18.98 -21.39
C ASN A 596 0.24 -19.10 -19.87
N GLY A 597 -0.38 -18.08 -19.25
CA GLY A 597 -0.74 -18.14 -17.82
C GLY A 597 0.43 -18.03 -16.85
N GLY A 598 1.64 -17.85 -17.33
CA GLY A 598 2.85 -17.60 -16.56
C GLY A 598 3.72 -16.55 -17.23
N VAL A 599 4.42 -15.77 -16.43
CA VAL A 599 5.46 -14.90 -16.96
C VAL A 599 6.64 -15.77 -17.35
N GLN A 600 6.90 -15.86 -18.67
CA GLN A 600 8.14 -16.47 -19.10
C GLN A 600 9.30 -15.65 -18.52
N GLY A 601 10.00 -16.22 -17.57
CA GLY A 601 11.22 -15.70 -17.00
C GLY A 601 11.01 -14.79 -15.85
N ALA A 602 10.00 -14.97 -14.96
CA ALA A 602 10.34 -14.47 -13.69
C ALA A 602 9.56 -13.34 -13.00
N PHE A 603 8.54 -12.78 -13.56
CA PHE A 603 7.89 -11.65 -12.88
C PHE A 603 6.39 -11.92 -12.75
N ASP A 604 5.89 -12.08 -11.54
CA ASP A 604 4.44 -12.14 -11.32
C ASP A 604 3.83 -10.74 -11.43
N PHE A 605 3.81 -10.23 -12.67
CA PHE A 605 3.12 -8.99 -13.00
C PHE A 605 1.60 -9.10 -12.88
N SER A 606 1.03 -10.30 -12.76
CA SER A 606 -0.40 -10.45 -12.52
C SER A 606 -0.82 -9.77 -11.21
N ARG A 607 0.03 -9.85 -10.20
CA ARG A 607 -0.18 -9.12 -8.94
C ARG A 607 0.10 -7.62 -9.07
N MET A 608 0.97 -7.21 -9.98
CA MET A 608 1.24 -5.80 -10.26
C MET A 608 0.18 -5.18 -11.19
N SER A 609 -0.36 -5.94 -12.13
CA SER A 609 -1.50 -5.51 -12.95
C SER A 609 -2.76 -5.34 -12.13
N ASN A 610 -2.93 -6.08 -11.03
CA ASN A 610 -4.01 -5.86 -10.06
C ASN A 610 -3.88 -4.53 -9.31
N LEU A 611 -2.70 -3.95 -9.20
CA LEU A 611 -2.50 -2.58 -8.74
C LEU A 611 -3.06 -1.55 -9.75
N ARG A 612 -3.14 -1.92 -11.02
CA ARG A 612 -3.72 -1.13 -12.11
C ARG A 612 -5.25 -1.18 -12.12
N ALA A 613 -5.84 -2.32 -11.82
CA ALA A 613 -7.23 -2.64 -12.16
C ALA A 613 -8.28 -2.30 -11.08
N GLY A 614 -7.94 -1.55 -10.04
CA GLY A 614 -8.94 -1.15 -9.03
C GLY A 614 -9.51 -2.29 -8.16
N GLY A 615 -8.86 -3.45 -8.10
CA GLY A 615 -9.16 -4.46 -7.09
C GLY A 615 -8.98 -3.91 -5.67
N SER A 616 -9.32 -4.67 -4.64
CA SER A 616 -9.23 -4.23 -3.24
C SER A 616 -7.89 -3.60 -2.83
N MET A 617 -6.83 -3.90 -3.59
CA MET A 617 -5.51 -3.30 -3.47
C MET A 617 -5.34 -2.03 -4.32
N GLY A 618 -6.07 -1.90 -5.44
CA GLY A 618 -6.08 -0.68 -6.28
C GLY A 618 -6.67 0.52 -5.55
N GLY A 619 -7.62 0.31 -4.63
CA GLY A 619 -8.16 1.35 -3.75
C GLY A 619 -7.11 1.93 -2.78
N LEU A 620 -6.08 1.16 -2.41
CA LEU A 620 -4.99 1.62 -1.55
C LEU A 620 -4.00 2.54 -2.28
N PHE A 621 -3.81 2.33 -3.58
CA PHE A 621 -2.82 3.05 -4.41
C PHE A 621 -3.50 3.95 -5.45
N GLY A 622 -4.83 4.04 -5.43
CA GLY A 622 -5.68 4.32 -6.56
C GLY A 622 -5.87 5.79 -6.96
N GLY A 623 -5.24 6.77 -6.31
CA GLY A 623 -5.45 8.17 -6.73
C GLY A 623 -4.83 8.48 -8.09
N ALA A 624 -3.53 8.27 -8.24
CA ALA A 624 -2.78 8.61 -9.43
C ALA A 624 -2.80 7.51 -10.50
N PHE A 625 -2.98 6.27 -10.08
CA PHE A 625 -2.87 5.11 -10.97
C PHE A 625 -4.12 4.80 -11.79
N ASN A 626 -5.27 5.35 -11.38
CA ASN A 626 -6.56 5.09 -12.04
C ASN A 626 -7.03 6.25 -12.94
N SER A 627 -6.26 7.33 -13.04
CA SER A 627 -6.60 8.42 -13.94
C SER A 627 -6.47 7.98 -15.40
N ASP A 628 -7.53 8.14 -16.19
CA ASP A 628 -7.45 7.90 -17.63
C ASP A 628 -6.62 9.02 -18.28
N PRO A 629 -5.52 8.70 -18.99
CA PRO A 629 -4.72 9.71 -19.68
C PRO A 629 -5.52 10.59 -20.65
N GLN A 630 -6.58 10.07 -21.24
CA GLN A 630 -7.45 10.83 -22.12
C GLN A 630 -8.24 11.89 -21.38
N ILE A 631 -8.70 11.57 -20.14
CA ILE A 631 -9.37 12.55 -19.29
C ILE A 631 -8.40 13.66 -18.91
N LEU A 632 -7.16 13.31 -18.58
CA LEU A 632 -6.13 14.29 -18.23
C LEU A 632 -5.78 15.23 -19.37
N ARG A 633 -5.94 14.79 -20.64
CA ARG A 633 -5.67 15.59 -21.84
C ARG A 633 -6.84 16.49 -22.27
N GLN A 634 -8.02 16.29 -21.69
CA GLN A 634 -9.19 17.12 -22.04
C GLN A 634 -9.13 18.49 -21.37
N ASP A 635 -9.56 19.49 -22.10
CA ASP A 635 -9.79 20.82 -21.52
C ASP A 635 -11.13 20.81 -20.79
N LYS A 636 -11.19 21.50 -19.64
CA LYS A 636 -12.44 21.70 -18.93
C LYS A 636 -13.39 22.57 -19.76
N LYS A 637 -14.62 22.11 -19.89
CA LYS A 637 -15.68 22.89 -20.57
C LYS A 637 -16.09 24.08 -19.70
N SER A 638 -16.37 25.17 -20.36
CA SER A 638 -16.93 26.37 -19.75
C SER A 638 -18.18 26.77 -20.53
N LEU A 639 -19.20 27.27 -19.84
CA LEU A 639 -20.48 27.65 -20.42
C LEU A 639 -20.89 29.04 -19.92
N GLU A 640 -21.10 29.97 -20.84
CA GLU A 640 -21.74 31.24 -20.52
C GLU A 640 -23.26 31.07 -20.60
N LEU A 641 -23.91 31.31 -19.48
CA LEU A 641 -25.37 31.18 -19.37
C LEU A 641 -26.08 32.40 -19.95
N VAL A 642 -27.14 32.15 -20.66
CA VAL A 642 -28.02 33.18 -21.16
C VAL A 642 -29.12 33.48 -20.13
N LYS A 643 -29.44 34.75 -19.90
CA LYS A 643 -30.56 35.11 -19.05
C LYS A 643 -31.87 34.87 -19.81
N VAL A 644 -32.81 34.18 -19.19
CA VAL A 644 -34.14 33.86 -19.72
C VAL A 644 -35.22 34.25 -18.71
N LYS A 645 -36.44 34.35 -19.16
CA LYS A 645 -37.58 34.62 -18.29
C LYS A 645 -37.97 33.36 -17.49
N ASP A 646 -38.16 32.25 -18.19
CA ASP A 646 -38.52 30.94 -17.68
C ASP A 646 -38.29 29.85 -18.75
N PHE A 647 -38.82 28.63 -18.59
CA PHE A 647 -38.69 27.55 -19.58
C PHE A 647 -39.47 27.81 -20.89
N SER A 648 -40.38 28.74 -20.92
CA SER A 648 -41.14 29.12 -22.13
C SER A 648 -40.41 30.19 -23.01
N ASP A 649 -39.30 30.74 -22.53
CA ASP A 649 -38.57 31.80 -23.22
C ASP A 649 -38.03 31.31 -24.58
N PRO A 650 -38.30 32.04 -25.69
CA PRO A 650 -37.80 31.67 -27.00
C PRO A 650 -36.27 31.56 -27.11
N ALA A 651 -35.54 32.20 -26.21
CA ALA A 651 -34.08 32.11 -26.16
C ALA A 651 -33.56 30.68 -25.98
N TRP A 652 -34.34 29.78 -25.40
CA TRP A 652 -33.98 28.37 -25.28
C TRP A 652 -33.65 27.68 -26.61
N ALA A 653 -34.30 28.10 -27.69
CA ALA A 653 -34.04 27.55 -29.01
C ALA A 653 -32.58 27.80 -29.45
N LYS A 654 -32.00 28.94 -29.05
CA LYS A 654 -30.65 29.37 -29.42
C LYS A 654 -29.58 28.83 -28.46
N ILE A 655 -29.93 28.28 -27.29
CA ILE A 655 -28.96 27.71 -26.33
C ILE A 655 -28.47 26.35 -26.82
N PRO A 656 -27.17 26.18 -27.05
CA PRO A 656 -26.63 24.92 -27.55
C PRO A 656 -26.69 23.81 -26.47
N ALA A 657 -27.13 22.65 -26.90
CA ALA A 657 -27.14 21.47 -26.04
C ALA A 657 -25.71 20.98 -25.74
N GLN A 658 -25.45 20.71 -24.48
CA GLN A 658 -24.18 20.16 -23.96
C GLN A 658 -24.26 18.65 -23.91
N LYS A 659 -23.58 17.96 -24.82
CA LYS A 659 -23.54 16.48 -24.83
C LYS A 659 -22.70 15.97 -23.67
N LEU A 660 -23.18 14.88 -23.03
CA LEU A 660 -22.42 14.14 -22.03
C LEU A 660 -21.42 13.18 -22.68
N ILE A 661 -20.37 12.85 -21.96
CA ILE A 661 -19.27 12.00 -22.39
C ILE A 661 -19.30 10.73 -21.55
N PRO A 662 -19.10 9.51 -22.11
CA PRO A 662 -19.04 8.29 -21.34
C PRO A 662 -17.79 8.25 -20.45
N LEU A 663 -17.96 7.81 -19.18
CA LEU A 663 -16.85 7.68 -18.24
C LEU A 663 -15.84 6.61 -18.64
N LYS A 664 -16.26 5.63 -19.41
CA LYS A 664 -15.42 4.55 -19.92
C LYS A 664 -15.60 4.39 -21.42
N LYS A 665 -14.53 4.13 -22.13
CA LYS A 665 -14.57 3.84 -23.58
C LYS A 665 -15.45 2.66 -23.96
N THR A 666 -15.66 1.72 -23.04
CA THR A 666 -16.52 0.55 -23.24
C THR A 666 -18.01 0.86 -23.17
N TYR A 667 -18.37 2.06 -22.69
CA TYR A 667 -19.77 2.48 -22.69
C TYR A 667 -20.17 3.01 -24.07
N PRO A 668 -21.40 2.79 -24.53
CA PRO A 668 -21.88 3.34 -25.78
C PRO A 668 -21.85 4.88 -25.74
N ALA A 669 -21.83 5.51 -26.90
CA ALA A 669 -21.99 6.97 -26.98
C ALA A 669 -23.33 7.37 -26.35
N ALA A 670 -23.31 8.40 -25.51
CA ALA A 670 -24.53 8.88 -24.88
C ALA A 670 -25.31 9.79 -25.86
N ASP A 671 -26.59 9.51 -26.01
CA ASP A 671 -27.55 10.48 -26.54
C ASP A 671 -28.23 11.25 -25.39
N ALA A 672 -27.41 11.62 -24.40
CA ALA A 672 -27.79 12.41 -23.24
C ALA A 672 -27.16 13.81 -23.33
N SER A 673 -27.94 14.84 -23.12
CA SER A 673 -27.50 16.23 -23.20
C SER A 673 -28.29 17.12 -22.25
N PHE A 674 -27.76 18.32 -21.99
CA PHE A 674 -28.47 19.34 -21.26
C PHE A 674 -28.28 20.73 -21.88
N LYS A 675 -29.19 21.61 -21.62
CA LYS A 675 -29.07 23.05 -21.83
C LYS A 675 -29.15 23.74 -20.47
N ALA A 676 -28.47 24.87 -20.29
CA ALA A 676 -28.52 25.64 -19.06
C ALA A 676 -28.69 27.12 -19.34
N ALA A 677 -29.51 27.78 -18.51
CA ALA A 677 -29.81 29.22 -18.55
C ALA A 677 -30.00 29.72 -17.11
N PHE A 678 -30.22 30.99 -16.91
CA PHE A 678 -30.50 31.53 -15.58
C PHE A 678 -31.59 32.63 -15.61
N THR A 679 -32.23 32.81 -14.46
CA THR A 679 -33.06 33.93 -14.11
C THR A 679 -32.41 34.74 -12.98
N ASP A 680 -32.98 35.84 -12.57
CA ASP A 680 -32.50 36.58 -11.39
C ASP A 680 -32.56 35.75 -10.07
N LYS A 681 -33.34 34.67 -10.07
CA LYS A 681 -33.60 33.86 -8.88
C LYS A 681 -33.07 32.44 -8.95
N ALA A 682 -32.87 31.87 -10.15
CA ALA A 682 -32.59 30.44 -10.30
C ALA A 682 -31.65 30.14 -11.49
N LEU A 683 -30.88 29.07 -11.35
CA LEU A 683 -30.25 28.34 -12.43
C LEU A 683 -31.29 27.37 -13.00
N LEU A 684 -31.48 27.35 -14.30
CA LEU A 684 -32.43 26.50 -15.01
C LEU A 684 -31.68 25.54 -15.91
N LEU A 685 -32.07 24.26 -15.90
CA LEU A 685 -31.55 23.26 -16.83
C LEU A 685 -32.69 22.52 -17.53
N VAL A 686 -32.44 22.21 -18.81
CA VAL A 686 -33.26 21.26 -19.56
C VAL A 686 -32.38 20.05 -19.85
N CYS A 687 -32.68 18.91 -19.24
CA CYS A 687 -31.94 17.66 -19.37
C CYS A 687 -32.72 16.72 -20.30
N GLU A 688 -32.07 16.10 -21.26
CA GLU A 688 -32.66 15.14 -22.19
C GLU A 688 -31.80 13.87 -22.33
N ALA A 689 -32.43 12.69 -22.18
CA ALA A 689 -31.78 11.41 -22.34
C ALA A 689 -32.72 10.35 -22.92
N PRO A 690 -32.23 9.29 -23.55
CA PRO A 690 -33.04 8.13 -23.88
C PRO A 690 -33.48 7.43 -22.59
N LEU A 691 -34.70 6.91 -22.56
CA LEU A 691 -35.27 6.14 -21.46
C LEU A 691 -35.68 4.77 -21.98
N ALA A 692 -34.77 3.81 -21.87
CA ALA A 692 -34.97 2.45 -22.39
C ALA A 692 -35.98 1.61 -21.57
N LYS A 693 -36.30 2.05 -20.34
CA LYS A 693 -37.22 1.36 -19.46
C LYS A 693 -38.06 2.35 -18.67
N ALA A 694 -39.34 2.05 -18.51
CA ALA A 694 -40.22 2.84 -17.64
C ALA A 694 -39.64 2.93 -16.21
N PRO A 695 -39.78 4.09 -15.55
CA PRO A 695 -39.31 4.25 -14.18
C PRO A 695 -40.06 3.35 -13.21
N ALA A 696 -39.46 3.05 -12.06
CA ALA A 696 -40.07 2.26 -11.00
C ALA A 696 -41.37 2.89 -10.50
N THR A 697 -42.42 2.09 -10.35
CA THR A 697 -43.69 2.56 -9.80
C THR A 697 -44.07 1.66 -8.62
N PRO A 698 -44.28 2.16 -7.41
CA PRO A 698 -44.21 3.58 -7.02
C PRO A 698 -42.72 4.09 -7.00
N ALA A 699 -42.56 5.40 -7.12
CA ALA A 699 -41.25 6.03 -6.99
C ALA A 699 -40.61 5.68 -5.63
N PRO A 700 -39.28 5.46 -5.58
CA PRO A 700 -38.61 5.29 -4.31
C PRO A 700 -38.87 6.48 -3.38
N PRO A 701 -38.95 6.28 -2.08
CA PRO A 701 -39.04 7.37 -1.12
C PRO A 701 -37.90 8.39 -1.35
N ARG A 702 -38.18 9.66 -1.08
CA ARG A 702 -37.15 10.71 -1.13
C ARG A 702 -35.94 10.27 -0.29
N ASP A 703 -34.75 10.49 -0.82
CA ASP A 703 -33.44 10.10 -0.23
C ASP A 703 -33.15 8.60 -0.17
N SER A 704 -33.95 7.80 -0.82
CA SER A 704 -33.67 6.39 -0.96
C SER A 704 -32.52 6.15 -1.96
N THR A 705 -31.52 5.36 -1.58
CA THR A 705 -30.48 4.88 -2.49
C THR A 705 -31.04 3.94 -3.58
N ALA A 706 -32.27 3.48 -3.43
CA ALA A 706 -32.96 2.71 -4.46
C ALA A 706 -33.18 3.50 -5.76
N LEU A 707 -33.09 4.85 -5.72
CA LEU A 707 -33.21 5.72 -6.87
C LEU A 707 -32.25 5.36 -8.00
N TRP A 708 -31.02 4.93 -7.67
CA TRP A 708 -30.01 4.53 -8.66
C TRP A 708 -30.29 3.17 -9.34
N ARG A 709 -31.37 2.48 -9.00
CA ARG A 709 -31.84 1.31 -9.77
C ARG A 709 -32.47 1.75 -11.10
N ASP A 710 -32.94 2.98 -11.19
CA ASP A 710 -33.47 3.61 -12.38
C ASP A 710 -32.39 4.39 -13.16
N ALA A 711 -32.76 4.94 -14.32
CA ALA A 711 -31.96 5.98 -14.95
C ALA A 711 -32.06 7.26 -14.12
N VAL A 712 -30.95 7.89 -13.83
CA VAL A 712 -30.92 9.10 -13.00
C VAL A 712 -30.07 10.21 -13.62
N TRP A 713 -30.50 11.45 -13.43
CA TRP A 713 -29.67 12.63 -13.56
C TRP A 713 -29.07 12.99 -12.22
N GLU A 714 -27.80 13.38 -12.23
CA GLU A 714 -27.10 13.93 -11.07
C GLU A 714 -26.53 15.29 -11.44
N ILE A 715 -26.97 16.33 -10.72
CA ILE A 715 -26.48 17.70 -10.92
C ILE A 715 -25.73 18.12 -9.67
N PHE A 716 -24.50 18.57 -9.87
CA PHE A 716 -23.69 19.14 -8.81
C PHE A 716 -23.42 20.60 -9.11
N VAL A 717 -23.63 21.46 -8.13
CA VAL A 717 -23.29 22.90 -8.22
C VAL A 717 -22.44 23.26 -7.02
N ALA A 718 -21.31 23.92 -7.28
CA ALA A 718 -20.35 24.29 -6.25
C ALA A 718 -19.84 25.72 -6.47
N ASN A 719 -19.59 26.40 -5.35
CA ASN A 719 -18.85 27.66 -5.33
C ASN A 719 -17.56 27.43 -4.51
N GLY A 720 -16.70 26.58 -5.03
CA GLY A 720 -15.54 26.02 -4.37
C GLY A 720 -15.66 24.51 -4.26
N ILE A 721 -15.21 23.91 -3.15
CA ILE A 721 -15.23 22.45 -2.99
C ILE A 721 -16.45 21.91 -2.23
N ASN A 722 -17.16 22.75 -1.51
CA ASN A 722 -18.49 22.40 -1.00
C ASN A 722 -19.50 22.49 -2.13
N ARG A 723 -20.27 21.44 -2.32
CA ARG A 723 -21.19 21.29 -3.42
C ARG A 723 -22.52 20.68 -3.02
N CYS A 724 -23.59 21.09 -3.63
CA CYS A 724 -24.85 20.34 -3.56
C CYS A 724 -24.85 19.23 -4.62
N GLN A 725 -25.44 18.11 -4.29
CA GLN A 725 -25.79 17.03 -5.20
C GLN A 725 -27.30 16.93 -5.26
N LEU A 726 -27.85 16.98 -6.45
CA LEU A 726 -29.26 16.89 -6.73
C LEU A 726 -29.45 15.71 -7.69
N VAL A 727 -30.26 14.72 -7.29
CA VAL A 727 -30.48 13.49 -8.06
C VAL A 727 -31.95 13.24 -8.23
N PHE A 728 -32.34 12.84 -9.44
CA PHE A 728 -33.74 12.54 -9.76
C PHE A 728 -33.82 11.50 -10.89
N SER A 729 -34.94 10.80 -10.95
CA SER A 729 -35.30 9.89 -12.03
C SER A 729 -36.59 10.38 -12.73
N ALA A 730 -36.98 9.72 -13.81
CA ALA A 730 -38.24 10.04 -14.49
C ALA A 730 -39.49 9.66 -13.68
N ALA A 731 -39.34 8.99 -12.53
CA ALA A 731 -40.47 8.66 -11.65
C ALA A 731 -40.97 9.94 -10.95
N PRO A 732 -42.27 10.25 -11.00
CA PRO A 732 -42.82 11.44 -10.36
C PRO A 732 -42.49 11.53 -8.88
N GLY A 733 -41.98 12.68 -8.45
CA GLY A 733 -41.62 12.95 -7.06
C GLY A 733 -40.33 12.29 -6.58
N SER A 734 -39.59 11.62 -7.46
CA SER A 734 -38.29 11.05 -7.13
C SER A 734 -37.28 12.16 -6.87
N ALA A 735 -36.62 12.19 -5.72
CA ALA A 735 -35.56 13.15 -5.43
C ALA A 735 -34.63 12.64 -4.35
N PHE A 736 -33.36 12.91 -4.55
CA PHE A 736 -32.32 12.78 -3.51
C PHE A 736 -31.47 14.05 -3.55
N ASP A 737 -31.18 14.58 -2.38
CA ASP A 737 -30.27 15.71 -2.28
C ASP A 737 -29.30 15.58 -1.11
N SER A 738 -28.11 16.10 -1.30
CA SER A 738 -27.08 16.15 -0.26
C SER A 738 -26.18 17.36 -0.45
N SER A 739 -25.55 17.80 0.63
CA SER A 739 -24.39 18.70 0.53
C SER A 739 -23.12 17.91 0.79
N ILE A 740 -22.11 18.09 -0.04
CA ILE A 740 -20.84 17.38 0.04
C ILE A 740 -19.76 18.39 0.40
N ASN A 741 -19.06 18.16 1.49
CA ASN A 741 -17.99 19.04 1.95
C ASN A 741 -16.63 18.76 1.30
N ALA A 742 -15.63 19.55 1.66
CA ALA A 742 -14.24 19.42 1.22
C ALA A 742 -13.65 18.03 1.35
N ASN A 743 -14.05 17.29 2.38
CA ASN A 743 -13.54 15.94 2.66
C ASN A 743 -14.37 14.83 1.98
N ASN A 744 -15.17 15.19 0.98
CA ASN A 744 -16.09 14.27 0.30
C ASN A 744 -17.12 13.60 1.23
N LYS A 745 -17.41 14.18 2.38
CA LYS A 745 -18.45 13.70 3.28
C LYS A 745 -19.78 14.31 2.89
N ALA A 746 -20.72 13.46 2.51
CA ALA A 746 -22.07 13.87 2.20
C ALA A 746 -22.89 14.08 3.50
N ASN A 747 -23.60 15.19 3.56
CA ASN A 747 -24.66 15.43 4.52
C ASN A 747 -26.00 15.17 3.82
N VAL A 748 -26.51 13.97 4.01
CA VAL A 748 -27.80 13.52 3.40
C VAL A 748 -29.03 14.10 4.11
N LYS A 749 -28.84 14.79 5.24
CA LYS A 749 -29.90 15.52 5.91
C LYS A 749 -30.08 16.95 5.37
N TRP A 750 -29.14 17.40 4.52
CA TRP A 750 -29.26 18.71 3.88
C TRP A 750 -30.38 18.68 2.85
N ARG A 751 -31.14 19.76 2.74
CA ARG A 751 -32.22 19.92 1.79
C ARG A 751 -31.98 21.17 0.95
N GLY A 752 -32.04 20.99 -0.36
CA GLY A 752 -32.06 22.09 -1.32
C GLY A 752 -33.49 22.48 -1.66
N ASP A 753 -33.67 23.76 -1.93
CA ASP A 753 -34.95 24.33 -2.40
C ASP A 753 -35.00 24.28 -3.93
N TRP A 754 -35.08 23.05 -4.49
CA TRP A 754 -35.04 22.79 -5.92
C TRP A 754 -36.22 21.91 -6.38
N SER A 755 -36.53 21.96 -7.69
CA SER A 755 -37.59 21.15 -8.28
C SER A 755 -37.24 20.70 -9.68
N HIS A 756 -37.91 19.64 -10.13
CA HIS A 756 -37.87 19.19 -11.52
C HIS A 756 -39.27 18.81 -12.02
N LYS A 757 -39.47 18.96 -13.34
CA LYS A 757 -40.67 18.58 -14.03
C LYS A 757 -40.31 17.70 -15.22
N ASP A 758 -40.85 16.49 -15.24
CA ASP A 758 -40.47 15.44 -16.18
C ASP A 758 -41.53 15.22 -17.24
N THR A 759 -41.10 14.98 -18.47
CA THR A 759 -41.90 14.55 -19.59
C THR A 759 -41.22 13.40 -20.29
N VAL A 760 -41.96 12.29 -20.44
CA VAL A 760 -41.49 11.11 -21.17
C VAL A 760 -42.33 10.96 -22.43
N LYS A 761 -41.70 11.05 -23.59
CA LYS A 761 -42.35 10.87 -24.90
C LYS A 761 -41.38 10.16 -25.84
N ASP A 762 -41.86 9.19 -26.60
CA ASP A 762 -41.12 8.50 -27.66
C ASP A 762 -39.77 7.90 -27.15
N ASN A 763 -39.77 7.25 -25.97
CA ASN A 763 -38.59 6.73 -25.28
C ASN A 763 -37.50 7.77 -24.97
N ARG A 764 -37.88 9.03 -24.92
CA ARG A 764 -37.01 10.11 -24.46
C ARG A 764 -37.57 10.73 -23.20
N TRP A 765 -36.67 10.99 -22.27
CA TRP A 765 -36.95 11.69 -21.03
C TRP A 765 -36.42 13.12 -21.14
N ARG A 766 -37.31 14.10 -20.99
CA ARG A 766 -36.97 15.52 -20.85
C ARG A 766 -37.35 15.98 -19.45
N SER A 767 -36.40 16.62 -18.75
CA SER A 767 -36.61 17.20 -17.44
C SER A 767 -36.25 18.68 -17.41
N GLU A 768 -37.16 19.49 -16.86
CA GLU A 768 -36.96 20.91 -16.60
C GLU A 768 -36.62 21.09 -15.12
N VAL A 769 -35.38 21.51 -14.83
CA VAL A 769 -34.85 21.56 -13.45
C VAL A 769 -34.64 23.00 -13.03
N THR A 770 -35.23 23.38 -11.90
CA THR A 770 -35.10 24.73 -11.30
C THR A 770 -34.26 24.62 -10.02
N ILE A 771 -33.15 25.35 -9.96
CA ILE A 771 -32.23 25.39 -8.84
C ILE A 771 -32.12 26.81 -8.29
N PRO A 772 -32.83 27.17 -7.21
CA PRO A 772 -32.81 28.52 -6.64
C PRO A 772 -31.38 28.89 -6.17
N LEU A 773 -30.92 30.06 -6.60
CA LEU A 773 -29.56 30.54 -6.33
C LEU A 773 -29.34 30.80 -4.82
N ARG A 774 -30.29 31.45 -4.13
CA ARG A 774 -30.19 31.72 -2.68
C ARG A 774 -30.49 30.47 -1.84
N GLY A 775 -31.55 29.74 -2.15
CA GLY A 775 -31.99 28.59 -1.34
C GLY A 775 -31.07 27.36 -1.43
N THR A 776 -30.50 27.10 -2.61
CA THR A 776 -29.69 25.92 -2.87
C THR A 776 -28.20 26.24 -2.98
N ILE A 777 -27.82 27.32 -3.69
CA ILE A 777 -26.41 27.69 -3.92
C ILE A 777 -25.91 28.70 -2.88
N GLY A 778 -26.80 29.36 -2.15
CA GLY A 778 -26.46 30.27 -1.06
C GLY A 778 -26.13 31.70 -1.48
N LYS A 779 -26.06 32.00 -2.78
CA LYS A 779 -25.84 33.36 -3.29
C LYS A 779 -26.37 33.53 -4.71
N VAL A 780 -26.58 34.79 -5.10
CA VAL A 780 -26.83 35.16 -6.51
C VAL A 780 -25.51 35.63 -7.12
N PRO A 781 -24.94 34.90 -8.11
CA PRO A 781 -23.69 35.30 -8.75
C PRO A 781 -23.84 36.64 -9.50
N ALA A 782 -22.80 37.46 -9.44
CA ALA A 782 -22.74 38.68 -10.25
C ALA A 782 -22.52 38.33 -11.75
N GLN A 783 -22.76 39.34 -12.62
CA GLN A 783 -22.48 39.13 -14.05
C GLN A 783 -21.05 38.69 -14.30
N GLY A 784 -20.88 37.60 -15.09
CA GLY A 784 -19.61 37.00 -15.40
C GLY A 784 -18.93 36.28 -14.26
N GLU A 785 -19.56 36.21 -13.09
CA GLU A 785 -19.03 35.42 -11.96
C GLU A 785 -19.19 33.92 -12.20
N PRO A 786 -18.15 33.11 -12.02
CA PRO A 786 -18.21 31.68 -12.25
C PRO A 786 -18.81 30.94 -11.05
N LEU A 787 -19.60 29.92 -11.34
CA LEU A 787 -19.85 28.77 -10.47
C LEU A 787 -19.28 27.52 -11.14
N GLN A 788 -19.02 26.49 -10.36
CA GLN A 788 -18.60 25.20 -10.86
C GLN A 788 -19.80 24.25 -10.90
N MET A 789 -19.96 23.51 -11.98
CA MET A 789 -21.07 22.60 -12.18
C MET A 789 -20.61 21.31 -12.83
N GLN A 790 -21.24 20.21 -12.44
CA GLN A 790 -21.20 18.93 -13.13
C GLN A 790 -22.61 18.46 -13.38
N VAL A 791 -22.86 17.98 -14.59
CA VAL A 791 -24.10 17.29 -14.95
C VAL A 791 -23.73 15.90 -15.40
N ALA A 792 -24.37 14.91 -14.80
CA ALA A 792 -24.10 13.51 -15.04
C ALA A 792 -25.41 12.74 -15.27
N PHE A 793 -25.33 11.65 -15.99
CA PHE A 793 -26.42 10.74 -16.28
C PHE A 793 -25.96 9.30 -16.06
N SER A 794 -26.78 8.51 -15.39
CA SER A 794 -26.55 7.09 -15.17
C SER A 794 -27.71 6.28 -15.75
N THR A 795 -27.38 5.23 -16.51
CA THR A 795 -28.39 4.24 -16.92
C THR A 795 -28.81 3.34 -15.75
N PRO A 796 -29.94 2.61 -15.84
CA PRO A 796 -30.45 1.79 -14.74
C PRO A 796 -29.38 0.88 -14.14
N GLY A 797 -29.31 0.84 -12.80
CA GLY A 797 -28.31 0.07 -12.06
C GLY A 797 -26.87 0.54 -12.29
N ALA A 798 -26.67 1.79 -12.72
CA ALA A 798 -25.35 2.36 -13.07
C ALA A 798 -24.56 1.53 -14.10
N ALA A 799 -25.25 0.88 -15.03
CA ALA A 799 -24.64 0.04 -16.07
C ALA A 799 -23.75 0.85 -17.02
N ALA A 800 -24.10 2.13 -17.30
CA ALA A 800 -23.26 3.08 -17.98
C ALA A 800 -23.36 4.47 -17.33
N LEU A 801 -22.26 5.19 -17.28
CA LEU A 801 -22.12 6.46 -16.59
C LEU A 801 -21.60 7.53 -17.57
N TYR A 802 -22.20 8.70 -17.56
CA TYR A 802 -21.90 9.81 -18.46
C TYR A 802 -21.79 11.11 -17.69
N ALA A 803 -20.90 12.00 -18.09
CA ALA A 803 -20.70 13.30 -17.45
C ALA A 803 -20.43 14.41 -18.47
N TRP A 804 -20.73 15.64 -18.11
CA TRP A 804 -20.41 16.82 -18.92
C TRP A 804 -18.89 17.03 -19.04
N ASN A 805 -18.17 16.89 -17.90
CA ASN A 805 -16.71 16.81 -17.87
C ASN A 805 -16.32 15.54 -17.15
N LEU A 806 -15.24 14.91 -17.59
CA LEU A 806 -14.76 13.66 -16.97
C LEU A 806 -14.00 13.95 -15.68
N PRO A 807 -14.42 13.38 -14.53
CA PRO A 807 -13.73 13.54 -13.25
C PRO A 807 -12.47 12.71 -13.21
N LEU A 808 -11.41 13.20 -12.56
CA LEU A 808 -10.13 12.49 -12.42
C LEU A 808 -10.26 11.22 -11.57
N SER A 809 -11.12 11.21 -10.57
CA SER A 809 -11.33 10.05 -9.68
C SER A 809 -12.34 9.03 -10.21
N GLY A 810 -13.03 9.31 -11.30
CA GLY A 810 -14.13 8.49 -11.81
C GLY A 810 -15.46 8.64 -11.04
N TYR A 811 -15.52 9.53 -10.03
CA TYR A 811 -16.74 9.86 -9.29
C TYR A 811 -17.30 11.20 -9.75
N PHE A 812 -18.60 11.29 -10.05
CA PHE A 812 -19.24 12.53 -10.47
C PHE A 812 -19.11 13.68 -9.48
N SER A 813 -19.04 13.36 -8.20
CA SER A 813 -18.84 14.32 -7.13
C SER A 813 -17.42 14.91 -7.05
N ASP A 814 -16.48 14.43 -7.86
CA ASP A 814 -15.12 14.97 -7.89
C ASP A 814 -15.09 16.35 -8.55
N ILE A 815 -14.80 17.36 -7.74
CA ILE A 815 -14.77 18.75 -8.20
C ILE A 815 -13.72 19.00 -9.29
N THR A 816 -12.72 18.15 -9.41
CA THR A 816 -11.73 18.25 -10.50
C THR A 816 -12.35 18.05 -11.89
N GLY A 817 -13.51 17.37 -11.94
CA GLY A 817 -14.31 17.18 -13.14
C GLY A 817 -15.36 18.27 -13.39
N PHE A 818 -15.50 19.26 -12.50
CA PHE A 818 -16.52 20.29 -12.71
C PHE A 818 -16.08 21.30 -13.75
N GLY A 819 -17.00 21.64 -14.66
CA GLY A 819 -16.84 22.74 -15.59
C GLY A 819 -17.28 24.08 -14.97
N ASN A 820 -16.92 25.18 -15.61
CA ASN A 820 -17.32 26.51 -15.17
C ASN A 820 -18.60 26.92 -15.87
N ILE A 821 -19.59 27.43 -15.14
CA ILE A 821 -20.76 28.16 -15.67
C ILE A 821 -20.66 29.61 -15.25
N ARG A 822 -20.97 30.55 -16.15
CA ARG A 822 -20.93 32.00 -15.89
C ARG A 822 -22.29 32.61 -16.12
N PHE A 823 -22.70 33.46 -15.24
CA PHE A 823 -23.98 34.14 -15.28
C PHE A 823 -23.88 35.41 -16.16
N GLY A 824 -24.15 35.26 -17.46
CA GLY A 824 -23.97 36.29 -18.46
C GLY A 824 -22.54 36.45 -18.97
N ALA A 825 -22.38 37.28 -20.02
CA ALA A 825 -21.09 37.49 -20.65
C ALA A 825 -20.06 38.10 -19.68
N ARG A 826 -18.82 37.67 -19.85
CA ARG A 826 -17.69 38.23 -19.07
C ARG A 826 -17.43 39.67 -19.54
N PRO A 827 -17.29 40.65 -18.63
CA PRO A 827 -16.91 42.00 -19.02
C PRO A 827 -15.55 42.02 -19.74
N ALA A 828 -15.47 42.74 -20.85
CA ALA A 828 -14.22 42.96 -21.59
C ALA A 828 -13.19 43.60 -20.65
N GLY A 829 -11.98 43.05 -20.56
CA GLY A 829 -10.91 43.54 -19.67
C GLY A 829 -10.99 43.08 -18.22
N GLY A 830 -11.88 42.14 -17.88
CA GLY A 830 -12.07 41.58 -16.53
C GLY A 830 -13.05 42.40 -15.69
N ARG A 831 -13.29 41.93 -14.46
CA ARG A 831 -14.23 42.57 -13.52
C ARG A 831 -13.47 43.26 -12.39
N ILE A 832 -13.88 44.47 -12.07
CA ILE A 832 -13.38 45.19 -10.89
C ILE A 832 -14.32 44.85 -9.74
N ILE A 833 -13.72 44.40 -8.61
CA ILE A 833 -14.47 44.09 -7.39
C ILE A 833 -14.45 45.37 -6.55
N ASP A 834 -15.63 45.90 -6.21
CA ASP A 834 -15.72 47.03 -5.30
C ASP A 834 -15.34 46.57 -3.87
N ILE A 835 -14.13 46.85 -3.50
CA ILE A 835 -13.58 46.57 -2.15
C ILE A 835 -13.57 47.86 -1.29
N ASN A 836 -14.26 48.90 -1.72
CA ASN A 836 -14.15 50.20 -1.05
C ASN A 836 -12.67 50.66 -0.94
N GLY A 837 -11.99 50.58 -2.05
CA GLY A 837 -10.56 50.85 -2.08
C GLY A 837 -10.18 52.34 -2.08
N ASP A 838 -11.16 53.24 -2.16
CA ASP A 838 -11.09 54.66 -1.90
C ASP A 838 -11.38 55.03 -0.44
N PHE A 839 -11.68 54.03 0.38
CA PHE A 839 -11.99 54.13 1.81
C PHE A 839 -13.14 55.10 2.18
N SER A 840 -14.01 55.43 1.28
CA SER A 840 -15.16 56.31 1.49
C SER A 840 -16.20 55.74 2.47
N LYS A 841 -16.29 54.39 2.56
CA LYS A 841 -17.21 53.71 3.47
C LYS A 841 -16.45 53.12 4.65
N ARG A 842 -16.76 53.58 5.86
CA ARG A 842 -16.18 53.03 7.07
C ARG A 842 -16.64 51.57 7.28
N LYS A 843 -15.79 50.72 7.97
CA LYS A 843 -16.08 49.33 8.35
C LYS A 843 -15.99 48.27 7.24
N VAL A 844 -15.66 48.64 5.99
CA VAL A 844 -15.35 47.61 4.96
C VAL A 844 -13.99 46.96 5.21
N TRP A 845 -13.05 47.72 5.72
CA TRP A 845 -11.73 47.25 6.11
C TRP A 845 -11.62 47.14 7.62
N VAL A 846 -11.30 45.96 8.14
CA VAL A 846 -11.33 45.65 9.57
C VAL A 846 -9.99 45.11 10.08
N ALA A 847 -9.75 45.32 11.36
CA ALA A 847 -8.59 44.83 12.07
C ALA A 847 -8.58 43.27 12.18
N SER A 848 -7.41 42.68 12.04
CA SER A 848 -7.20 41.27 12.36
C SER A 848 -5.77 41.05 12.90
N PRO A 849 -5.58 40.61 14.15
CA PRO A 849 -6.62 40.41 15.19
C PRO A 849 -7.32 41.73 15.65
N PRO A 850 -8.41 41.65 16.38
CA PRO A 850 -9.17 42.85 16.78
C PRO A 850 -8.40 43.90 17.60
N LYS A 851 -7.24 43.54 18.13
CA LYS A 851 -6.35 44.45 18.89
C LYS A 851 -5.52 45.36 17.98
N VAL A 852 -5.53 45.18 16.68
CA VAL A 852 -4.91 46.10 15.70
C VAL A 852 -5.75 47.36 15.65
N LYS A 853 -5.13 48.51 15.82
CA LYS A 853 -5.80 49.82 15.77
C LYS A 853 -6.00 50.20 14.31
N VAL A 854 -7.22 50.49 13.90
CA VAL A 854 -7.60 50.92 12.55
C VAL A 854 -8.31 52.28 12.62
N GLU A 855 -7.78 53.28 11.96
CA GLU A 855 -8.27 54.62 11.90
C GLU A 855 -8.55 55.03 10.44
N TYR A 856 -9.74 55.56 10.17
CA TYR A 856 -10.06 56.16 8.91
C TYR A 856 -9.70 57.66 8.99
N ILE A 857 -8.70 58.05 8.21
CA ILE A 857 -8.09 59.38 8.20
C ILE A 857 -8.32 60.10 6.89
N GLU A 858 -8.12 61.37 6.86
CA GLU A 858 -8.05 62.18 5.64
C GLU A 858 -6.59 62.53 5.37
N LEU A 859 -6.11 62.25 4.16
CA LEU A 859 -4.76 62.50 3.75
C LEU A 859 -4.78 63.30 2.44
N ASN A 860 -4.32 64.56 2.45
CA ASN A 860 -4.31 65.42 1.29
C ASN A 860 -5.70 65.57 0.65
N GLY A 861 -6.76 65.70 1.48
CA GLY A 861 -8.14 65.84 1.01
C GLY A 861 -8.78 64.55 0.48
N LYS A 862 -8.18 63.37 0.73
CA LYS A 862 -8.65 62.07 0.31
C LYS A 862 -8.73 61.11 1.51
N PRO A 863 -9.79 60.28 1.56
CA PRO A 863 -9.88 59.24 2.59
C PRO A 863 -8.71 58.24 2.47
N ALA A 864 -8.19 57.80 3.62
CA ALA A 864 -7.18 56.76 3.73
C ALA A 864 -7.38 55.95 5.04
N VAL A 865 -6.77 54.78 5.13
CA VAL A 865 -6.83 53.96 6.31
C VAL A 865 -5.47 53.79 6.92
N LYS A 866 -5.36 54.24 8.18
CA LYS A 866 -4.17 54.03 9.01
C LYS A 866 -4.40 52.83 9.90
N PHE A 867 -3.39 51.93 9.99
CA PHE A 867 -3.45 50.84 10.94
C PHE A 867 -2.07 50.51 11.47
N GLY A 868 -2.03 50.07 12.72
CA GLY A 868 -0.78 49.75 13.40
C GLY A 868 -1.03 49.03 14.75
N TYR A 869 0.08 48.62 15.38
CA TYR A 869 0.03 47.92 16.65
C TYR A 869 1.39 48.02 17.37
N GLU A 870 1.35 48.15 18.70
CA GLU A 870 2.55 48.34 19.51
C GLU A 870 3.14 47.02 20.07
N LYS A 871 2.28 46.08 20.42
CA LYS A 871 2.65 44.88 21.21
C LYS A 871 2.36 43.54 20.57
N LEU A 872 1.92 43.49 19.31
CA LEU A 872 1.62 42.25 18.61
C LEU A 872 2.76 41.87 17.64
N PRO A 873 3.03 40.58 17.43
CA PRO A 873 4.07 40.14 16.47
C PRO A 873 3.67 40.39 15.01
N TRP A 874 2.38 40.61 14.75
CA TRP A 874 1.86 40.90 13.42
C TRP A 874 0.48 41.56 13.52
N GLY A 875 0.10 42.28 12.48
CA GLY A 875 -1.26 42.83 12.34
C GLY A 875 -1.67 42.87 10.88
N ALA A 876 -2.96 42.82 10.64
CA ALA A 876 -3.51 42.87 9.27
C ALA A 876 -4.71 43.79 9.20
N LEU A 877 -4.83 44.46 8.07
CA LEU A 877 -6.04 45.11 7.58
C LEU A 877 -6.72 44.16 6.62
N ARG A 878 -7.88 43.67 6.98
CA ARG A 878 -8.65 42.70 6.22
C ARG A 878 -9.84 43.38 5.51
N CYS A 879 -10.01 43.08 4.23
CA CYS A 879 -11.20 43.49 3.49
C CYS A 879 -12.42 42.63 3.88
N GLY A 880 -13.56 43.29 4.11
CA GLY A 880 -14.82 42.60 4.39
C GLY A 880 -15.56 42.10 3.15
N VAL A 881 -15.10 42.48 1.97
CA VAL A 881 -15.68 42.02 0.72
C VAL A 881 -15.10 40.68 0.35
N ILE A 882 -15.97 39.73 0.08
CA ILE A 882 -15.62 38.34 -0.23
C ILE A 882 -16.10 38.06 -1.68
N THR A 883 -15.23 37.45 -2.48
CA THR A 883 -15.55 37.09 -3.86
C THR A 883 -15.04 35.70 -4.23
N ALA A 884 -15.56 35.12 -5.31
CA ALA A 884 -15.12 33.88 -5.89
C ALA A 884 -14.14 34.10 -7.04
N LEU A 885 -13.30 33.10 -7.29
CA LEU A 885 -12.36 33.06 -8.39
C LEU A 885 -12.59 31.80 -9.22
N GLY A 886 -12.69 31.94 -10.52
CA GLY A 886 -12.80 30.79 -11.43
C GLY A 886 -11.46 30.10 -11.62
N ASP A 887 -11.49 28.85 -12.09
CA ASP A 887 -10.28 28.06 -12.36
C ASP A 887 -9.35 28.71 -13.40
N ASP A 888 -9.92 29.45 -14.32
CA ASP A 888 -9.24 30.19 -15.41
C ASP A 888 -8.96 31.66 -15.06
N GLU A 889 -9.26 32.08 -13.83
CA GLU A 889 -9.14 33.47 -13.39
C GLU A 889 -7.98 33.63 -12.40
N GLU A 890 -7.44 34.84 -12.39
CA GLU A 890 -6.55 35.35 -11.34
C GLU A 890 -7.08 36.72 -10.87
N ALA A 891 -6.90 36.99 -9.59
CA ALA A 891 -7.18 38.30 -9.04
C ALA A 891 -5.90 39.11 -8.87
N VAL A 892 -5.92 40.35 -9.29
CA VAL A 892 -4.84 41.33 -9.16
C VAL A 892 -5.23 42.31 -8.07
N PHE A 893 -4.56 42.17 -6.91
CA PHE A 893 -4.78 43.08 -5.78
C PHE A 893 -3.64 44.11 -5.74
N THR A 894 -3.95 45.36 -5.94
CA THR A 894 -3.01 46.49 -6.01
C THR A 894 -3.30 47.46 -4.86
N VAL A 895 -2.28 47.88 -4.14
CA VAL A 895 -2.38 48.76 -2.98
C VAL A 895 -1.31 49.85 -3.06
N THR A 896 -1.73 51.09 -2.86
CA THR A 896 -0.82 52.22 -2.63
C THR A 896 -0.70 52.43 -1.11
N ILE A 897 0.51 52.30 -0.59
CA ILE A 897 0.76 52.22 0.84
C ILE A 897 2.08 52.90 1.21
N ARG A 898 2.13 53.51 2.39
CA ARG A 898 3.34 54.03 3.03
C ARG A 898 3.33 53.71 4.54
N GLY A 899 4.44 53.93 5.24
CA GLY A 899 4.56 53.73 6.65
C GLY A 899 5.91 53.20 7.08
N LYS A 900 5.94 52.50 8.21
CA LYS A 900 7.15 51.93 8.79
C LYS A 900 7.02 50.41 9.03
N GLY A 901 8.04 49.67 8.65
CA GLY A 901 8.14 48.22 8.87
C GLY A 901 8.11 47.38 7.59
N LYS A 902 7.96 46.08 7.75
CA LYS A 902 7.84 45.11 6.65
C LYS A 902 6.40 44.65 6.54
N GLY A 903 5.91 44.53 5.30
CA GLY A 903 4.55 44.12 5.05
C GLY A 903 4.43 43.05 3.98
N SER A 904 3.23 42.51 3.82
CA SER A 904 2.85 41.67 2.69
C SER A 904 1.39 41.88 2.30
N LEU A 905 1.14 41.82 1.00
CA LEU A 905 -0.20 41.63 0.49
C LEU A 905 -0.49 40.13 0.42
N GLY A 906 -1.58 39.71 0.99
CA GLY A 906 -1.99 38.32 1.01
C GLY A 906 -3.48 38.14 0.77
N VAL A 907 -3.96 36.94 0.95
CA VAL A 907 -5.35 36.56 0.78
C VAL A 907 -5.78 35.63 1.90
N GLY A 908 -7.01 35.82 2.37
CA GLY A 908 -7.66 34.85 3.26
C GLY A 908 -8.73 34.10 2.49
N TRP A 909 -8.73 32.79 2.61
CA TRP A 909 -9.73 31.95 1.99
C TRP A 909 -10.80 31.50 2.97
N GLN A 910 -12.03 31.49 2.50
CA GLN A 910 -13.20 30.98 3.22
C GLN A 910 -13.85 29.84 2.45
N ASN A 911 -14.54 28.96 3.15
CA ASN A 911 -15.42 28.00 2.51
C ASN A 911 -16.73 28.69 2.05
N ILE A 912 -17.57 27.96 1.32
CA ILE A 912 -18.86 28.47 0.82
C ILE A 912 -19.79 28.97 1.95
N ALA A 913 -19.61 28.48 3.16
CA ALA A 913 -20.36 28.94 4.34
C ALA A 913 -19.76 30.21 5.00
N GLY A 914 -18.74 30.81 4.38
CA GLY A 914 -18.07 32.01 4.88
C GLY A 914 -17.12 31.78 6.05
N ARG A 915 -16.81 30.53 6.40
CA ARG A 915 -15.85 30.22 7.45
C ARG A 915 -14.42 30.27 6.94
N PHE A 916 -13.53 30.90 7.67
CA PHE A 916 -12.09 30.91 7.35
C PHE A 916 -11.53 29.50 7.27
N VAL A 917 -10.75 29.26 6.24
CA VAL A 917 -10.14 27.96 5.94
C VAL A 917 -8.62 28.03 6.07
N ILE A 918 -7.99 28.98 5.35
CA ILE A 918 -6.53 29.10 5.28
C ILE A 918 -6.12 30.48 4.79
N ASN A 919 -4.96 30.97 5.21
CA ASN A 919 -4.28 32.04 4.53
C ASN A 919 -3.73 31.53 3.19
N GLY A 920 -3.94 32.31 2.13
CA GLY A 920 -3.53 31.92 0.79
C GLY A 920 -2.02 31.86 0.62
N LEU A 921 -1.58 31.03 -0.28
CA LEU A 921 -0.17 30.86 -0.64
C LEU A 921 0.35 32.03 -1.48
N SER A 922 -0.54 32.73 -2.20
CA SER A 922 -0.19 33.93 -2.98
C SER A 922 0.08 35.12 -2.06
N SER A 923 1.32 35.55 -1.96
CA SER A 923 1.66 36.74 -1.19
C SER A 923 2.84 37.51 -1.80
N THR A 924 2.76 38.82 -1.76
CA THR A 924 3.85 39.73 -2.17
C THR A 924 4.37 40.49 -0.96
N LYS A 925 5.63 40.28 -0.61
CA LYS A 925 6.32 40.96 0.50
C LYS A 925 6.86 42.31 0.05
N PHE A 926 6.91 43.27 0.96
CA PHE A 926 7.43 44.63 0.70
C PHE A 926 7.95 45.27 2.00
N GLU A 927 8.76 46.32 1.81
CA GLU A 927 9.18 47.21 2.92
C GLU A 927 8.46 48.52 2.80
N LEU A 928 8.06 49.09 3.92
CA LEU A 928 7.38 50.37 4.04
C LEU A 928 8.39 51.49 4.18
N SER A 929 8.06 52.64 3.62
CA SER A 929 8.78 53.89 3.78
C SER A 929 7.78 55.08 3.87
N ASP A 930 8.22 56.23 4.26
CA ASP A 930 7.38 57.41 4.35
C ASP A 930 6.86 57.88 2.96
N LYS A 931 7.50 57.42 1.89
CA LYS A 931 7.03 57.69 0.52
C LYS A 931 5.98 56.65 0.09
N PRO A 932 4.87 57.05 -0.53
CA PRO A 932 3.91 56.09 -1.05
C PRO A 932 4.53 55.18 -2.11
N ARG A 933 4.20 53.92 -2.06
CA ARG A 933 4.54 52.95 -3.09
C ARG A 933 3.33 52.12 -3.49
N THR A 934 3.30 51.70 -4.73
CA THR A 934 2.28 50.78 -5.23
C THR A 934 2.82 49.35 -5.20
N VAL A 935 2.11 48.44 -4.56
CA VAL A 935 2.43 47.02 -4.45
C VAL A 935 1.30 46.23 -5.07
N THR A 936 1.62 45.21 -5.83
CA THR A 936 0.63 44.33 -6.49
C THR A 936 0.87 42.88 -6.08
N ASN A 937 -0.20 42.16 -5.75
CA ASN A 937 -0.21 40.72 -5.51
C ASN A 937 -1.15 40.04 -6.50
N VAL A 938 -0.70 38.99 -7.16
CA VAL A 938 -1.52 38.17 -8.05
C VAL A 938 -2.00 36.95 -7.27
N ILE A 939 -3.29 36.89 -7.06
CA ILE A 939 -3.96 35.84 -6.30
C ILE A 939 -4.49 34.79 -7.27
N ARG A 940 -4.06 33.55 -7.06
CA ARG A 940 -4.50 32.38 -7.81
C ARG A 940 -5.00 31.32 -6.85
N LEU A 941 -6.12 30.69 -7.15
CA LEU A 941 -6.62 29.58 -6.37
C LEU A 941 -5.79 28.33 -6.69
N SER A 942 -5.07 27.82 -5.71
CA SER A 942 -4.24 26.62 -5.84
C SER A 942 -5.02 25.35 -5.46
N PRO A 943 -4.62 24.18 -5.95
CA PRO A 943 -5.21 22.91 -5.56
C PRO A 943 -5.13 22.63 -4.06
N VAL A 944 -4.08 23.08 -3.40
CA VAL A 944 -3.92 22.93 -1.94
C VAL A 944 -4.99 23.71 -1.19
N GLU A 945 -5.28 24.93 -1.65
CA GLU A 945 -6.33 25.77 -1.07
C GLU A 945 -7.72 25.16 -1.34
N ILE A 946 -7.95 24.65 -2.54
CA ILE A 946 -9.18 23.93 -2.90
C ILE A 946 -9.36 22.69 -1.99
N GLN A 947 -8.33 21.89 -1.80
CA GLN A 947 -8.39 20.69 -0.94
C GLN A 947 -8.76 21.02 0.52
N LYS A 948 -8.38 22.22 0.98
CA LYS A 948 -8.73 22.69 2.32
C LYS A 948 -10.09 23.36 2.41
N GLY A 949 -10.82 23.48 1.32
CA GLY A 949 -12.17 24.03 1.32
C GLY A 949 -12.26 25.47 0.89
N ALA A 950 -11.21 26.03 0.32
CA ALA A 950 -11.23 27.39 -0.21
C ALA A 950 -12.24 27.52 -1.37
N ALA A 951 -13.16 28.45 -1.23
CA ALA A 951 -14.20 28.74 -2.19
C ALA A 951 -14.31 30.22 -2.49
N LEU A 952 -14.12 31.01 -1.46
CA LEU A 952 -14.27 32.47 -1.47
C LEU A 952 -12.98 33.07 -0.90
N PHE A 953 -12.63 34.25 -1.37
CA PHE A 953 -11.46 34.94 -0.85
C PHE A 953 -11.73 36.41 -0.53
N TYR A 954 -10.88 36.96 0.31
CA TYR A 954 -10.80 38.37 0.61
C TYR A 954 -9.34 38.79 0.72
N PRO A 955 -8.97 39.96 0.19
CA PRO A 955 -7.60 40.47 0.27
C PRO A 955 -7.25 40.95 1.69
N ASN A 956 -5.96 40.81 2.03
CA ASN A 956 -5.38 41.21 3.32
C ASN A 956 -4.11 42.02 3.08
N ILE A 957 -3.89 43.00 3.94
CA ILE A 957 -2.62 43.76 4.05
C ILE A 957 -2.04 43.43 5.42
N PHE A 958 -0.92 42.74 5.45
CA PHE A 958 -0.22 42.35 6.67
C PHE A 958 0.97 43.28 6.93
N ILE A 959 1.22 43.59 8.20
CA ILE A 959 2.46 44.20 8.65
C ILE A 959 3.09 43.26 9.67
N ALA A 960 4.37 42.98 9.49
CA ALA A 960 5.19 42.18 10.37
C ALA A 960 6.04 43.08 11.26
N ALA A 961 6.16 42.74 12.51
CA ALA A 961 6.98 43.31 13.57
C ALA A 961 6.23 44.31 14.49
N PRO A 962 6.55 44.28 15.79
CA PRO A 962 6.00 45.23 16.77
C PRO A 962 6.37 46.67 16.38
N GLY A 963 5.41 47.60 16.57
CA GLY A 963 5.61 49.03 16.26
C GLY A 963 5.52 49.39 14.77
N GLY A 964 5.07 48.46 13.93
CA GLY A 964 4.77 48.76 12.53
C GLY A 964 3.49 49.58 12.38
N GLU A 965 3.50 50.51 11.50
CA GLU A 965 2.38 51.38 11.12
C GLU A 965 2.31 51.56 9.62
N ALA A 966 1.09 51.47 9.07
CA ALA A 966 0.88 51.71 7.63
C ALA A 966 -0.32 52.60 7.38
N ILE A 967 -0.20 53.41 6.34
CA ILE A 967 -1.29 54.19 5.76
C ILE A 967 -1.57 53.65 4.36
N VAL A 968 -2.77 53.16 4.15
CA VAL A 968 -3.23 52.68 2.85
C VAL A 968 -4.04 53.83 2.21
N GLU A 969 -3.55 54.32 1.07
CA GLU A 969 -4.12 55.46 0.35
C GLU A 969 -5.11 55.02 -0.75
N LYS A 970 -4.87 53.84 -1.32
CA LYS A 970 -5.74 53.26 -2.35
C LYS A 970 -5.61 51.76 -2.38
N ALA A 971 -6.69 51.06 -2.64
CA ALA A 971 -6.68 49.63 -2.90
C ALA A 971 -7.60 49.31 -4.08
N GLU A 972 -7.18 48.37 -4.93
CA GLU A 972 -7.95 47.92 -6.09
C GLU A 972 -7.86 46.39 -6.22
N LEU A 973 -8.99 45.75 -6.48
CA LEU A 973 -9.08 44.33 -6.78
C LEU A 973 -9.71 44.11 -8.15
N LYS A 974 -8.96 43.57 -9.06
CA LYS A 974 -9.39 43.25 -10.43
C LYS A 974 -9.25 41.76 -10.69
N VAL A 975 -10.31 41.12 -11.14
CA VAL A 975 -10.28 39.72 -11.56
C VAL A 975 -10.22 39.65 -13.09
N ARG A 976 -9.26 38.90 -13.61
CA ARG A 976 -9.04 38.74 -15.06
C ARG A 976 -8.70 37.27 -15.39
N LEU A 977 -8.65 36.95 -16.69
CA LEU A 977 -8.13 35.65 -17.14
C LEU A 977 -6.67 35.47 -16.72
N LYS A 978 -6.29 34.25 -16.36
CA LYS A 978 -4.90 33.90 -16.17
C LYS A 978 -4.11 34.17 -17.45
N ARG A 979 -2.97 34.81 -17.30
CA ARG A 979 -2.01 35.03 -18.40
C ARG A 979 -1.09 33.85 -18.55
#